data_8ea3881c3399f9ee031030f4891f2ed9
#
_entry.id   8ea3881c3399f9ee031030f4891f2ed9
#
_cell.length_a   1.000
_cell.length_b   1.000
_cell.length_c   1.000
_cell.angle_alpha   90.00
_cell.angle_beta   90.00
_cell.angle_gamma   90.00
#
_symmetry.space_group_name_H-M   'P 1'
#
loop_
_entity.id
_entity.type
_entity.pdbx_description
1 polymer ?
#
loop_
_entity_poly.entity_id
_entity_poly.type
_entity_poly.pdbx_seq_one_letter_code
_entity_poly.pdbx_strand_id
1 'polypeptide(L)'
;MTHLLRGAQLSLLALLGSLPLAAQNAPQPRQPLPRPASYRIQRATSEITLDGRMDEAAWSDAARISLDYEWFPGDNVRPPVETDCRMAHDDGNLFIACHAIDPHPESIRAHYADRDDLDRVPRDDHILILIDPFNDERRAFQFRVNAVGVQMDALFATAEGIEDFSWDAIWASAGRIGEDGYTVEVGIPFRSLRFPEAAGEQTWGVILERSWPRSTRHRMQSAPRDRNNACLLCDANKVTGFAGITPGSNVELYPTLTSRRTDVRAPFPAGPLESGDVEVDPGLDVRWGVTSNLSLNATANPDFSQVEADVAQLDVNTRFALFFPERRPFFLEGADFFATPIQAVFTRTVADPTGGLKLTGKLGGAGVGVFSAHDRVTNLLFPANQSTADTSLEVNTLSTVVRYRQDLGQASYLGALYTGRESFDGYSNRLGGADAFLLLSPTNSVRLQALASVTEYPSTVAQSFGQPLGRFTGVGVRAAYQHQSADWFGALTLEELSPDFRADAGFVPRVDLRSAEGSLTRTIFGQPGQPFTQLQFGVAGSARTDHEWTLTDRSAELNAFWLGPAQTSVLLQGFQDRERLSDVDHDLTWGRVTFQSQPWGSGRLALVAQVGEELDVANNRTAANLQLTPSAQLYLGRRLNLNLQHDFQRLSAEGVRVFTVNLLQARLVYHLSLRTFVRAIVQYQRIDRNPAAYAFPVEATGSSVFTQLLVSYKLNPQTVAFVGYSDSHRGTDAIELTRANRTFFVKLGYALRP
;
A
#
# COMPACT_ATOMS: atom_id res chain seq x y z
N MET A 1 -31.88 22.49 -7.11
CA MET A 1 -31.26 21.19 -6.83
C MET A 1 -31.25 20.84 -5.32
N THR A 2 -31.17 21.80 -4.44
CA THR A 2 -31.19 21.65 -2.96
C THR A 2 -32.49 21.04 -2.40
N HIS A 3 -33.65 21.19 -3.05
CA HIS A 3 -34.92 20.62 -2.60
C HIS A 3 -35.12 19.12 -2.97
N LEU A 4 -34.39 18.59 -3.95
CA LEU A 4 -34.43 17.17 -4.33
C LEU A 4 -33.62 16.26 -3.39
N LEU A 5 -32.54 16.79 -2.80
CA LEU A 5 -31.70 16.03 -1.87
C LEU A 5 -32.35 15.85 -0.49
N ARG A 6 -33.11 16.84 0.00
CA ARG A 6 -33.86 16.73 1.26
C ARG A 6 -35.01 15.71 1.18
N GLY A 7 -35.62 15.54 0.01
CA GLY A 7 -36.65 14.53 -0.22
C GLY A 7 -36.10 13.09 -0.30
N ALA A 8 -34.86 12.92 -0.79
CA ALA A 8 -34.24 11.61 -0.92
C ALA A 8 -33.74 11.03 0.43
N GLN A 9 -33.38 11.89 1.39
CA GLN A 9 -32.93 11.44 2.72
C GLN A 9 -34.04 10.83 3.57
N LEU A 10 -35.25 11.37 3.51
CA LEU A 10 -36.43 10.82 4.18
C LEU A 10 -36.94 9.53 3.52
N SER A 11 -36.78 9.41 2.19
CA SER A 11 -37.20 8.23 1.43
C SER A 11 -36.24 7.04 1.61
N LEU A 12 -34.93 7.27 1.83
CA LEU A 12 -33.96 6.19 2.08
C LEU A 12 -34.13 5.58 3.46
N LEU A 13 -34.44 6.40 4.49
CA LEU A 13 -34.77 5.92 5.85
C LEU A 13 -36.10 5.14 5.86
N ALA A 14 -37.08 5.51 5.05
CA ALA A 14 -38.34 4.80 4.89
C ALA A 14 -38.21 3.47 4.14
N LEU A 15 -37.27 3.36 3.18
CA LEU A 15 -36.97 2.12 2.47
C LEU A 15 -36.20 1.11 3.33
N LEU A 16 -35.40 1.55 4.30
CA LEU A 16 -34.71 0.67 5.24
C LEU A 16 -35.67 0.10 6.33
N GLY A 17 -36.78 0.80 6.59
CA GLY A 17 -37.79 0.35 7.57
C GLY A 17 -38.80 -0.67 7.05
N SER A 18 -38.86 -0.96 5.74
CA SER A 18 -39.87 -1.82 5.12
C SER A 18 -39.34 -3.11 4.47
N LEU A 19 -38.05 -3.43 4.63
CA LEU A 19 -37.60 -4.77 4.31
C LEU A 19 -38.17 -5.72 5.36
N PRO A 20 -38.99 -6.74 5.02
CA PRO A 20 -39.41 -7.71 5.97
C PRO A 20 -38.12 -8.37 6.54
N LEU A 21 -37.90 -8.21 7.84
CA LEU A 21 -37.02 -9.11 8.57
C LEU A 21 -37.67 -10.51 8.42
N ALA A 22 -37.33 -11.21 7.32
CA ALA A 22 -37.56 -12.62 7.25
C ALA A 22 -36.93 -13.20 8.52
N ALA A 23 -37.76 -13.85 9.35
CA ALA A 23 -37.32 -14.48 10.57
C ALA A 23 -36.10 -15.34 10.24
N GLN A 24 -34.92 -14.80 10.52
CA GLN A 24 -33.69 -15.56 10.41
C GLN A 24 -33.83 -16.66 11.45
N ASN A 25 -33.84 -17.89 11.00
CA ASN A 25 -33.64 -19.03 11.86
C ASN A 25 -32.51 -18.67 12.81
N ALA A 26 -32.68 -18.86 14.11
CA ALA A 26 -31.64 -18.60 15.09
C ALA A 26 -30.33 -19.20 14.56
N PRO A 27 -29.22 -18.47 14.60
CA PRO A 27 -27.96 -18.93 14.01
C PRO A 27 -27.70 -20.34 14.59
N GLN A 28 -27.66 -21.32 13.72
CA GLN A 28 -27.27 -22.67 14.16
C GLN A 28 -25.88 -22.56 14.78
N PRO A 29 -25.62 -23.17 15.93
CA PRO A 29 -24.30 -23.15 16.53
C PRO A 29 -23.31 -23.65 15.47
N ARG A 30 -22.37 -22.76 15.09
CA ARG A 30 -21.32 -23.08 14.12
C ARG A 30 -20.60 -24.32 14.64
N GLN A 31 -20.44 -25.32 13.78
CA GLN A 31 -19.62 -26.48 14.12
C GLN A 31 -18.19 -25.98 14.42
N PRO A 32 -17.51 -26.53 15.44
CA PRO A 32 -16.13 -26.21 15.71
C PRO A 32 -15.30 -26.48 14.45
N LEU A 33 -14.48 -25.51 14.07
CA LEU A 33 -13.60 -25.66 12.92
C LEU A 33 -12.65 -26.86 13.12
N PRO A 34 -12.32 -27.58 12.06
CA PRO A 34 -11.25 -28.55 12.11
C PRO A 34 -9.97 -27.90 12.62
N ARG A 35 -9.14 -28.64 13.34
CA ARG A 35 -7.82 -28.14 13.73
C ARG A 35 -6.93 -28.03 12.49
N PRO A 36 -5.99 -27.06 12.45
CA PRO A 36 -4.96 -27.03 11.42
C PRO A 36 -4.25 -28.36 11.30
N ALA A 37 -3.98 -28.79 10.08
CA ALA A 37 -3.31 -30.05 9.81
C ALA A 37 -1.80 -29.96 10.13
N SER A 38 -1.19 -31.12 10.35
CA SER A 38 0.26 -31.24 10.50
C SER A 38 0.82 -32.06 9.33
N TYR A 39 1.84 -31.53 8.69
CA TYR A 39 2.53 -32.18 7.57
C TYR A 39 4.00 -32.35 7.90
N ARG A 40 4.60 -33.40 7.35
CA ARG A 40 6.04 -33.60 7.41
C ARG A 40 6.59 -33.59 5.99
N ILE A 41 7.44 -32.61 5.69
CA ILE A 41 8.13 -32.54 4.41
C ILE A 41 9.41 -33.37 4.45
N GLN A 42 9.85 -33.77 3.27
CA GLN A 42 11.06 -34.57 3.09
C GLN A 42 12.04 -33.81 2.20
N ARG A 43 13.28 -34.22 2.30
CA ARG A 43 14.32 -33.78 1.37
C ARG A 43 14.02 -34.35 -0.01
N ALA A 44 14.14 -33.53 -1.04
CA ALA A 44 13.97 -33.94 -2.43
C ALA A 44 14.94 -35.07 -2.79
N THR A 45 14.40 -36.13 -3.39
CA THR A 45 15.14 -37.33 -3.78
C THR A 45 15.86 -37.20 -5.11
N SER A 46 15.52 -36.17 -5.91
CA SER A 46 16.14 -35.78 -7.16
C SER A 46 16.18 -34.29 -7.31
N GLU A 47 16.96 -33.77 -8.24
CA GLU A 47 16.99 -32.36 -8.61
C GLU A 47 15.60 -31.92 -9.12
N ILE A 48 15.15 -30.73 -8.72
CA ILE A 48 13.90 -30.11 -9.16
C ILE A 48 14.23 -28.97 -10.12
N THR A 49 13.68 -29.04 -11.32
CA THR A 49 13.81 -28.00 -12.34
C THR A 49 12.51 -27.23 -12.44
N LEU A 50 12.55 -25.92 -12.17
CA LEU A 50 11.35 -25.09 -12.21
C LEU A 50 11.00 -24.73 -13.65
N ASP A 51 10.19 -25.55 -14.32
CA ASP A 51 9.76 -25.34 -15.72
C ASP A 51 8.22 -25.30 -15.89
N GLY A 52 7.49 -25.40 -14.78
CA GLY A 52 6.02 -25.42 -14.74
C GLY A 52 5.43 -26.81 -14.98
N ARG A 53 6.23 -27.87 -14.80
CA ARG A 53 5.78 -29.27 -14.87
C ARG A 53 6.11 -29.94 -13.56
N MET A 54 5.24 -30.76 -13.05
CA MET A 54 5.48 -31.57 -11.84
C MET A 54 5.87 -33.01 -12.27
N ASP A 55 6.84 -33.16 -13.15
CA ASP A 55 7.20 -34.49 -13.72
C ASP A 55 8.50 -35.07 -13.13
N GLU A 56 9.22 -34.33 -12.26
CA GLU A 56 10.37 -34.87 -11.54
C GLU A 56 9.97 -35.90 -10.48
N ALA A 57 10.80 -36.93 -10.32
CA ALA A 57 10.58 -38.00 -9.34
C ALA A 57 10.45 -37.46 -7.89
N ALA A 58 11.14 -36.36 -7.56
CA ALA A 58 11.05 -35.72 -6.26
C ALA A 58 9.64 -35.31 -5.88
N TRP A 59 8.79 -34.96 -6.83
CA TRP A 59 7.40 -34.58 -6.55
C TRP A 59 6.51 -35.75 -6.15
N SER A 60 6.83 -36.98 -6.57
CA SER A 60 6.08 -38.16 -6.17
C SER A 60 6.22 -38.47 -4.67
N ASP A 61 7.39 -38.17 -4.09
CA ASP A 61 7.70 -38.43 -2.69
C ASP A 61 7.42 -37.21 -1.79
N ALA A 62 7.17 -36.03 -2.39
CA ALA A 62 6.93 -34.79 -1.67
C ALA A 62 5.63 -34.81 -0.84
N ALA A 63 5.62 -34.09 0.28
CA ALA A 63 4.43 -33.97 1.11
C ALA A 63 3.27 -33.34 0.34
N ARG A 64 2.14 -34.04 0.34
CA ARG A 64 0.91 -33.59 -0.31
C ARG A 64 0.09 -32.71 0.62
N ILE A 65 -0.28 -31.51 0.13
CA ILE A 65 -1.08 -30.52 0.84
C ILE A 65 -2.26 -30.14 -0.07
N SER A 66 -3.47 -30.57 0.28
CA SER A 66 -4.69 -30.24 -0.47
C SER A 66 -5.28 -28.93 0.02
N LEU A 67 -5.91 -28.20 -0.88
CA LEU A 67 -6.65 -26.97 -0.56
C LEU A 67 -8.15 -27.33 -0.39
N ASP A 68 -8.52 -27.80 0.79
CA ASP A 68 -9.82 -28.43 1.05
C ASP A 68 -10.89 -27.45 1.56
N TYR A 69 -10.56 -26.20 1.81
CA TYR A 69 -11.45 -25.22 2.44
C TYR A 69 -11.67 -24.00 1.55
N GLU A 70 -12.86 -23.87 0.97
CA GLU A 70 -13.30 -22.60 0.39
C GLU A 70 -13.77 -21.68 1.52
N TRP A 71 -12.96 -20.67 1.83
CA TRP A 71 -13.29 -19.72 2.88
C TRP A 71 -14.00 -18.45 2.36
N PHE A 72 -13.95 -18.21 1.04
CA PHE A 72 -14.69 -17.13 0.39
C PHE A 72 -15.14 -17.55 -1.02
N PRO A 73 -16.42 -17.33 -1.41
CA PRO A 73 -17.53 -16.80 -0.59
C PRO A 73 -18.02 -17.76 0.49
N GLY A 74 -17.73 -19.03 0.37
CA GLY A 74 -18.09 -20.07 1.35
C GLY A 74 -17.52 -19.79 2.74
N ASP A 75 -17.92 -20.59 3.72
CA ASP A 75 -17.38 -20.56 5.09
C ASP A 75 -16.80 -21.94 5.41
N ASN A 76 -15.58 -22.19 4.92
CA ASN A 76 -14.87 -23.47 5.01
C ASN A 76 -15.63 -24.64 4.38
N VAL A 77 -16.34 -24.40 3.29
CA VAL A 77 -17.04 -25.43 2.53
C VAL A 77 -16.08 -26.13 1.55
N ARG A 78 -16.55 -27.26 0.96
CA ARG A 78 -15.78 -27.95 -0.05
C ARG A 78 -15.53 -27.02 -1.27
N PRO A 79 -14.28 -26.92 -1.75
CA PRO A 79 -13.95 -26.13 -2.94
C PRO A 79 -14.69 -26.59 -4.19
N PRO A 80 -15.04 -25.65 -5.10
CA PRO A 80 -15.66 -25.99 -6.38
C PRO A 80 -14.70 -26.63 -7.38
N VAL A 81 -13.38 -26.47 -7.18
CA VAL A 81 -12.31 -27.04 -8.00
C VAL A 81 -11.20 -27.57 -7.11
N GLU A 82 -10.53 -28.62 -7.56
CA GLU A 82 -9.45 -29.27 -6.80
C GLU A 82 -8.11 -28.59 -7.07
N THR A 83 -7.24 -28.62 -6.05
CA THR A 83 -5.85 -28.16 -6.12
C THR A 83 -4.97 -29.06 -5.30
N ASP A 84 -3.99 -29.70 -5.95
CA ASP A 84 -3.01 -30.58 -5.32
C ASP A 84 -1.66 -29.86 -5.27
N CYS A 85 -1.19 -29.56 -4.05
CA CYS A 85 0.12 -28.98 -3.85
C CYS A 85 1.10 -29.98 -3.27
N ARG A 86 2.36 -29.84 -3.62
CA ARG A 86 3.47 -30.65 -3.12
C ARG A 86 4.52 -29.74 -2.51
N MET A 87 5.14 -30.21 -1.42
CA MET A 87 6.17 -29.46 -0.70
C MET A 87 7.36 -30.35 -0.36
N ALA A 88 8.56 -29.92 -0.72
CA ALA A 88 9.83 -30.58 -0.45
C ALA A 88 10.92 -29.52 -0.22
N HIS A 89 12.11 -29.94 0.21
CA HIS A 89 13.27 -29.06 0.32
C HIS A 89 14.56 -29.77 -0.07
N ASP A 90 15.56 -28.99 -0.43
CA ASP A 90 16.96 -29.43 -0.46
C ASP A 90 17.79 -28.70 0.60
N ASP A 91 19.12 -28.63 0.46
CA ASP A 91 19.97 -27.93 1.39
C ASP A 91 19.83 -26.40 1.31
N GLY A 92 19.44 -25.88 0.16
CA GLY A 92 19.43 -24.45 -0.13
C GLY A 92 18.06 -23.86 -0.34
N ASN A 93 17.05 -24.66 -0.68
CA ASN A 93 15.77 -24.17 -1.15
C ASN A 93 14.60 -24.94 -0.55
N LEU A 94 13.51 -24.23 -0.37
CA LEU A 94 12.17 -24.77 -0.20
C LEU A 94 11.47 -24.79 -1.56
N PHE A 95 10.92 -25.93 -1.94
CA PHE A 95 10.18 -26.12 -3.19
C PHE A 95 8.71 -26.36 -2.92
N ILE A 96 7.85 -25.68 -3.67
CA ILE A 96 6.39 -25.85 -3.63
C ILE A 96 5.90 -25.92 -5.07
N ALA A 97 5.15 -26.95 -5.39
CA ALA A 97 4.47 -27.07 -6.67
C ALA A 97 2.98 -27.31 -6.45
N CYS A 98 2.13 -26.69 -7.27
CA CYS A 98 0.69 -26.85 -7.21
C CYS A 98 0.12 -27.12 -8.59
N HIS A 99 -0.67 -28.21 -8.71
CA HIS A 99 -1.53 -28.47 -9.87
C HIS A 99 -2.95 -28.01 -9.55
N ALA A 100 -3.38 -26.99 -10.23
CA ALA A 100 -4.65 -26.31 -10.04
C ALA A 100 -5.63 -26.73 -11.14
N ILE A 101 -6.47 -27.74 -10.88
CA ILE A 101 -7.43 -28.26 -11.84
C ILE A 101 -8.49 -27.22 -12.16
N ASP A 102 -8.84 -27.09 -13.45
CA ASP A 102 -9.86 -26.17 -13.92
C ASP A 102 -10.70 -26.83 -15.02
N PRO A 103 -12.02 -26.94 -14.84
CA PRO A 103 -12.89 -27.54 -15.85
C PRO A 103 -12.98 -26.70 -17.13
N HIS A 104 -12.50 -25.43 -17.10
CA HIS A 104 -12.52 -24.51 -18.21
C HIS A 104 -11.16 -23.80 -18.35
N PRO A 105 -10.09 -24.50 -18.79
CA PRO A 105 -8.72 -23.96 -18.85
C PRO A 105 -8.61 -22.71 -19.77
N GLU A 106 -9.49 -22.59 -20.75
CA GLU A 106 -9.60 -21.41 -21.62
C GLU A 106 -10.03 -20.14 -20.88
N SER A 107 -10.66 -20.31 -19.70
CA SER A 107 -11.12 -19.22 -18.84
C SER A 107 -10.08 -18.80 -17.78
N ILE A 108 -8.91 -19.45 -17.73
CA ILE A 108 -7.83 -19.11 -16.80
C ILE A 108 -7.34 -17.70 -17.12
N ARG A 109 -7.41 -16.84 -16.10
CA ARG A 109 -6.90 -15.47 -16.17
C ARG A 109 -5.43 -15.47 -15.82
N ALA A 110 -4.59 -15.16 -16.79
CA ALA A 110 -3.15 -15.19 -16.60
C ALA A 110 -2.50 -14.20 -17.57
N HIS A 111 -1.98 -13.11 -17.02
CA HIS A 111 -1.38 -12.04 -17.80
C HIS A 111 0.08 -11.85 -17.39
N TYR A 112 0.94 -11.48 -18.35
CA TYR A 112 2.26 -10.97 -18.03
C TYR A 112 2.09 -9.60 -17.32
N ALA A 113 2.80 -9.44 -16.24
CA ALA A 113 2.83 -8.24 -15.44
C ALA A 113 4.26 -7.97 -14.97
N ASP A 114 4.50 -6.77 -14.50
CA ASP A 114 5.68 -6.51 -13.69
C ASP A 114 5.57 -7.28 -12.36
N ARG A 115 6.71 -7.60 -11.76
CA ARG A 115 6.73 -8.16 -10.42
C ARG A 115 6.04 -7.18 -9.46
N ASP A 116 5.30 -7.69 -8.49
CA ASP A 116 4.57 -6.94 -7.46
C ASP A 116 3.52 -5.96 -8.00
N ASP A 117 2.97 -6.24 -9.20
CA ASP A 117 1.86 -5.49 -9.76
C ASP A 117 0.57 -5.79 -8.99
N LEU A 118 0.26 -4.92 -8.00
CA LEU A 118 -0.91 -5.02 -7.13
C LEU A 118 -2.24 -4.97 -7.89
N ASP A 119 -2.24 -4.43 -9.08
CA ASP A 119 -3.42 -4.32 -9.92
C ASP A 119 -3.70 -5.57 -10.75
N ARG A 120 -2.72 -6.44 -10.96
CA ARG A 120 -2.83 -7.58 -11.88
C ARG A 120 -2.76 -8.92 -11.20
N VAL A 121 -1.63 -9.23 -10.55
CA VAL A 121 -1.38 -10.56 -9.98
C VAL A 121 -2.51 -11.00 -9.05
N PRO A 122 -3.06 -10.15 -8.16
CA PRO A 122 -4.18 -10.56 -7.30
C PRO A 122 -5.50 -10.80 -8.02
N ARG A 123 -5.62 -10.41 -9.31
CA ARG A 123 -6.85 -10.59 -10.12
C ARG A 123 -6.78 -11.76 -11.07
N ASP A 124 -5.60 -12.27 -11.32
CA ASP A 124 -5.38 -13.49 -12.08
C ASP A 124 -5.65 -14.74 -11.24
N ASP A 125 -5.76 -15.88 -11.91
CA ASP A 125 -5.63 -17.18 -11.28
C ASP A 125 -4.22 -17.27 -10.68
N HIS A 126 -4.11 -17.45 -9.35
CA HIS A 126 -2.83 -17.50 -8.68
C HIS A 126 -2.85 -18.40 -7.45
N ILE A 127 -1.67 -18.86 -7.07
CA ILE A 127 -1.39 -19.51 -5.80
C ILE A 127 -0.71 -18.50 -4.89
N LEU A 128 -1.19 -18.43 -3.64
CA LEU A 128 -0.59 -17.67 -2.55
C LEU A 128 -0.03 -18.64 -1.52
N ILE A 129 1.18 -18.34 -1.05
CA ILE A 129 1.94 -19.12 -0.08
C ILE A 129 2.27 -18.18 1.07
N LEU A 130 1.82 -18.50 2.29
CA LEU A 130 2.21 -17.85 3.53
C LEU A 130 3.09 -18.79 4.33
N ILE A 131 4.26 -18.32 4.77
CA ILE A 131 5.22 -19.08 5.55
C ILE A 131 5.60 -18.28 6.78
N ASP A 132 5.31 -18.82 7.96
CA ASP A 132 5.77 -18.33 9.26
C ASP A 132 6.88 -19.27 9.79
N PRO A 133 8.17 -18.98 9.53
CA PRO A 133 9.27 -19.86 9.93
C PRO A 133 9.55 -19.80 11.43
N PHE A 134 9.12 -18.75 12.13
CA PHE A 134 9.25 -18.64 13.59
C PHE A 134 8.15 -19.41 14.31
N ASN A 135 7.05 -19.72 13.61
CA ASN A 135 5.84 -20.34 14.15
C ASN A 135 5.34 -19.57 15.40
N ASP A 136 5.47 -18.26 15.36
CA ASP A 136 5.07 -17.33 16.43
C ASP A 136 3.78 -16.57 16.12
N GLU A 137 3.18 -16.84 14.92
CA GLU A 137 1.89 -16.34 14.47
C GLU A 137 1.84 -14.81 14.31
N ARG A 138 3.02 -14.16 14.23
CA ARG A 138 3.14 -12.69 14.17
C ARG A 138 3.42 -12.17 12.78
N ARG A 139 4.28 -12.87 12.04
CA ARG A 139 4.70 -12.50 10.69
C ARG A 139 4.84 -13.71 9.81
N ALA A 140 4.47 -13.56 8.55
CA ALA A 140 4.73 -14.54 7.52
C ALA A 140 5.36 -13.89 6.30
N PHE A 141 6.24 -14.63 5.64
CA PHE A 141 6.65 -14.35 4.28
C PHE A 141 5.54 -14.79 3.35
N GLN A 142 5.16 -13.90 2.45
CA GLN A 142 4.11 -14.15 1.48
C GLN A 142 4.69 -14.19 0.07
N PHE A 143 4.30 -15.21 -0.68
CA PHE A 143 4.66 -15.35 -2.08
C PHE A 143 3.39 -15.62 -2.88
N ARG A 144 3.24 -14.94 -4.02
CA ARG A 144 2.17 -15.20 -4.98
C ARG A 144 2.75 -15.47 -6.34
N VAL A 145 2.15 -16.40 -7.05
CA VAL A 145 2.53 -16.73 -8.41
C VAL A 145 1.28 -16.98 -9.24
N ASN A 146 1.13 -16.27 -10.38
CA ASN A 146 0.02 -16.52 -11.27
C ASN A 146 0.30 -17.69 -12.21
N ALA A 147 -0.70 -18.12 -12.97
CA ALA A 147 -0.63 -19.30 -13.84
C ALA A 147 0.42 -19.23 -14.99
N VAL A 148 1.08 -18.08 -15.20
CA VAL A 148 2.21 -17.93 -16.15
C VAL A 148 3.53 -17.60 -15.46
N GLY A 149 3.60 -17.70 -14.13
CA GLY A 149 4.84 -17.57 -13.36
C GLY A 149 5.20 -16.13 -12.96
N VAL A 150 4.29 -15.15 -13.08
CA VAL A 150 4.53 -13.79 -12.56
C VAL A 150 4.56 -13.82 -11.05
N GLN A 151 5.59 -13.22 -10.47
CA GLN A 151 5.88 -13.19 -9.05
C GLN A 151 5.30 -11.96 -8.35
N MET A 152 4.94 -12.15 -7.10
CA MET A 152 4.61 -11.09 -6.16
C MET A 152 4.93 -11.57 -4.76
N ASP A 153 5.59 -10.75 -3.95
CA ASP A 153 5.91 -11.09 -2.57
C ASP A 153 5.61 -9.95 -1.59
N ALA A 154 5.48 -10.29 -0.34
CA ALA A 154 5.18 -9.36 0.74
C ALA A 154 5.59 -9.94 2.10
N LEU A 155 5.62 -9.09 3.11
CA LEU A 155 5.56 -9.50 4.52
C LEU A 155 4.13 -9.30 5.03
N PHE A 156 3.55 -10.35 5.60
CA PHE A 156 2.30 -10.25 6.31
C PHE A 156 2.56 -10.05 7.81
N ALA A 157 1.92 -9.06 8.42
CA ALA A 157 2.02 -8.77 9.85
C ALA A 157 0.64 -8.90 10.51
N THR A 158 0.51 -9.83 11.47
CA THR A 158 -0.76 -10.11 12.17
C THR A 158 -1.26 -8.93 12.97
N ALA A 159 -0.38 -8.25 13.70
CA ALA A 159 -0.76 -7.14 14.58
C ALA A 159 -1.34 -5.95 13.79
N GLU A 160 -0.75 -5.63 12.66
CA GLU A 160 -1.17 -4.57 11.76
C GLU A 160 -2.32 -5.01 10.85
N GLY A 161 -2.44 -6.31 10.56
CA GLY A 161 -3.40 -6.89 9.62
C GLY A 161 -3.15 -6.48 8.18
N ILE A 162 -1.90 -6.15 7.84
CA ILE A 162 -1.50 -5.63 6.53
C ILE A 162 -0.48 -6.50 5.83
N GLU A 163 -0.47 -6.41 4.51
CA GLU A 163 0.56 -6.97 3.64
C GLU A 163 1.51 -5.83 3.23
N ASP A 164 2.79 -5.96 3.55
CA ASP A 164 3.84 -5.04 3.14
C ASP A 164 4.51 -5.53 1.85
N PHE A 165 4.06 -5.03 0.71
CA PHE A 165 4.59 -5.34 -0.62
C PHE A 165 5.89 -4.60 -0.96
N SER A 166 6.44 -3.90 -0.02
CA SER A 166 7.75 -3.26 -0.18
C SER A 166 8.92 -4.22 0.04
N TRP A 167 8.63 -5.37 0.64
CA TRP A 167 9.63 -6.41 0.84
C TRP A 167 9.81 -7.24 -0.43
N ASP A 168 11.06 -7.36 -0.87
CA ASP A 168 11.48 -8.08 -2.07
C ASP A 168 12.44 -9.21 -1.73
N ALA A 169 12.12 -10.43 -2.14
CA ALA A 169 13.02 -11.59 -2.09
C ALA A 169 13.48 -12.00 -3.48
N ILE A 170 14.64 -12.63 -3.56
CA ILE A 170 15.06 -13.28 -4.79
C ILE A 170 14.71 -14.77 -4.71
N TRP A 171 13.70 -15.17 -5.46
CA TRP A 171 13.19 -16.53 -5.58
C TRP A 171 12.82 -16.85 -7.02
N ALA A 172 12.61 -18.12 -7.34
CA ALA A 172 12.31 -18.58 -8.68
C ALA A 172 10.89 -19.14 -8.76
N SER A 173 10.25 -18.98 -9.91
CA SER A 173 8.95 -19.55 -10.20
C SER A 173 8.82 -19.91 -11.67
N ALA A 174 7.99 -20.88 -11.96
CA ALA A 174 7.50 -21.20 -13.29
C ALA A 174 6.01 -21.49 -13.24
N GLY A 175 5.29 -21.14 -14.30
CA GLY A 175 3.86 -21.41 -14.43
C GLY A 175 3.53 -21.88 -15.85
N ARG A 176 2.65 -22.88 -15.95
CA ARG A 176 2.24 -23.46 -17.22
C ARG A 176 0.75 -23.78 -17.21
N ILE A 177 0.05 -23.33 -18.24
CA ILE A 177 -1.34 -23.70 -18.48
C ILE A 177 -1.38 -24.96 -19.33
N GLY A 178 -2.06 -25.99 -18.84
CA GLY A 178 -2.27 -27.27 -19.46
C GLY A 178 -3.70 -27.46 -19.99
N GLU A 179 -4.03 -28.71 -20.32
CA GLU A 179 -5.37 -29.08 -20.85
C GLU A 179 -6.43 -29.20 -19.75
N ASP A 180 -6.04 -29.46 -18.50
CA ASP A 180 -6.90 -29.71 -17.34
C ASP A 180 -6.80 -28.63 -16.25
N GLY A 181 -6.03 -27.55 -16.52
CA GLY A 181 -5.80 -26.51 -15.53
C GLY A 181 -4.45 -25.83 -15.72
N TYR A 182 -3.78 -25.51 -14.60
CA TYR A 182 -2.42 -24.97 -14.66
C TYR A 182 -1.57 -25.53 -13.53
N THR A 183 -0.27 -25.53 -13.76
CA THR A 183 0.75 -25.90 -12.78
C THR A 183 1.63 -24.72 -12.49
N VAL A 184 1.97 -24.52 -11.23
CA VAL A 184 3.01 -23.57 -10.80
C VAL A 184 4.04 -24.27 -9.95
N GLU A 185 5.30 -23.89 -10.13
CA GLU A 185 6.42 -24.33 -9.32
C GLU A 185 7.15 -23.13 -8.76
N VAL A 186 7.55 -23.23 -7.51
CA VAL A 186 8.20 -22.18 -6.73
C VAL A 186 9.40 -22.74 -6.02
N GLY A 187 10.54 -22.06 -6.14
CA GLY A 187 11.76 -22.36 -5.40
C GLY A 187 12.18 -21.14 -4.58
N ILE A 188 12.10 -21.25 -3.26
CA ILE A 188 12.42 -20.18 -2.31
C ILE A 188 13.73 -20.53 -1.63
N PRO A 189 14.82 -19.79 -1.92
CA PRO A 189 16.09 -20.02 -1.24
C PRO A 189 15.96 -19.73 0.26
N PHE A 190 16.46 -20.61 1.13
CA PHE A 190 16.45 -20.42 2.57
C PHE A 190 17.15 -19.12 3.00
N ARG A 191 18.15 -18.66 2.26
CA ARG A 191 18.79 -17.35 2.48
C ARG A 191 17.86 -16.15 2.27
N SER A 192 16.74 -16.30 1.54
CA SER A 192 15.74 -15.26 1.37
C SER A 192 14.74 -15.21 2.53
N LEU A 193 14.77 -16.21 3.41
CA LEU A 193 13.93 -16.31 4.59
C LEU A 193 14.73 -16.03 5.86
N ARG A 194 14.07 -15.56 6.89
CA ARG A 194 14.62 -15.47 8.26
C ARG A 194 13.91 -16.50 9.11
N PHE A 195 14.68 -17.33 9.80
CA PHE A 195 14.18 -18.38 10.69
C PHE A 195 15.14 -18.64 11.84
N PRO A 196 14.67 -19.23 12.97
CA PRO A 196 15.52 -19.51 14.10
C PRO A 196 16.66 -20.47 13.72
N GLU A 197 17.85 -20.24 14.23
CA GLU A 197 18.92 -21.23 14.21
C GLU A 197 18.60 -22.31 15.24
N ALA A 198 18.29 -23.51 14.80
CA ALA A 198 17.99 -24.64 15.68
C ALA A 198 18.85 -25.85 15.28
N ALA A 199 19.43 -26.50 16.29
CA ALA A 199 20.20 -27.72 16.08
C ALA A 199 19.35 -28.96 15.69
N GLY A 200 18.01 -28.82 15.75
CA GLY A 200 17.04 -29.88 15.50
C GLY A 200 16.04 -29.53 14.39
N GLU A 201 15.08 -30.40 14.25
CA GLU A 201 13.96 -30.20 13.32
C GLU A 201 13.12 -28.99 13.72
N GLN A 202 12.80 -28.12 12.76
CA GLN A 202 11.96 -26.93 12.95
C GLN A 202 10.51 -27.21 12.54
N THR A 203 9.58 -26.46 13.15
CA THR A 203 8.17 -26.44 12.78
C THR A 203 7.82 -25.06 12.28
N TRP A 204 7.26 -24.96 11.07
CA TRP A 204 6.85 -23.70 10.44
C TRP A 204 5.34 -23.65 10.29
N GLY A 205 4.75 -22.45 10.40
CA GLY A 205 3.36 -22.21 10.03
C GLY A 205 3.26 -22.03 8.51
N VAL A 206 2.32 -22.75 7.84
CA VAL A 206 2.15 -22.63 6.38
C VAL A 206 0.68 -22.58 6.02
N ILE A 207 0.31 -21.63 5.17
CA ILE A 207 -0.99 -21.57 4.49
C ILE A 207 -0.74 -21.51 2.98
N LEU A 208 -1.36 -22.43 2.24
CA LEU A 208 -1.44 -22.37 0.78
C LEU A 208 -2.86 -21.97 0.40
N GLU A 209 -3.00 -21.04 -0.55
CA GLU A 209 -4.29 -20.57 -1.02
C GLU A 209 -4.30 -20.47 -2.54
N ARG A 210 -5.43 -20.84 -3.16
CA ARG A 210 -5.71 -20.56 -4.57
C ARG A 210 -6.80 -19.51 -4.68
N SER A 211 -6.56 -18.49 -5.52
CA SER A 211 -7.60 -17.60 -6.03
C SER A 211 -8.08 -18.11 -7.39
N TRP A 212 -9.40 -18.33 -7.49
CA TRP A 212 -10.08 -18.77 -8.73
C TRP A 212 -11.10 -17.69 -9.15
N PRO A 213 -10.67 -16.70 -9.96
CA PRO A 213 -11.45 -15.50 -10.27
C PRO A 213 -12.37 -15.74 -11.49
N ARG A 214 -13.58 -16.20 -11.26
CA ARG A 214 -14.63 -16.36 -12.28
C ARG A 214 -15.66 -15.23 -12.13
N SER A 215 -16.93 -15.46 -12.44
CA SER A 215 -18.02 -14.50 -12.16
C SER A 215 -18.03 -14.13 -10.68
N THR A 216 -17.95 -15.13 -9.81
CA THR A 216 -17.60 -14.96 -8.39
C THR A 216 -16.14 -15.35 -8.21
N ARG A 217 -15.39 -14.60 -7.40
CA ARG A 217 -14.05 -14.99 -6.99
C ARG A 217 -14.17 -16.01 -5.85
N HIS A 218 -13.53 -17.16 -6.02
CA HIS A 218 -13.42 -18.16 -4.98
C HIS A 218 -12.00 -18.16 -4.42
N ARG A 219 -11.88 -18.29 -3.10
CA ARG A 219 -10.60 -18.41 -2.39
C ARG A 219 -10.62 -19.69 -1.58
N MET A 220 -9.70 -20.57 -1.88
CA MET A 220 -9.59 -21.91 -1.34
C MET A 220 -8.22 -22.08 -0.70
N GLN A 221 -8.17 -22.61 0.51
CA GLN A 221 -6.91 -22.73 1.24
C GLN A 221 -6.73 -24.09 1.92
N SER A 222 -5.48 -24.36 2.32
CA SER A 222 -5.06 -25.62 2.94
C SER A 222 -5.46 -25.75 4.42
N ALA A 223 -5.81 -24.64 5.07
CA ALA A 223 -6.23 -24.61 6.47
C ALA A 223 -7.63 -24.01 6.59
N PRO A 224 -8.47 -24.46 7.54
CA PRO A 224 -9.74 -23.80 7.82
C PRO A 224 -9.51 -22.41 8.39
N ARG A 225 -10.34 -21.43 8.04
CA ARG A 225 -10.23 -20.05 8.53
C ARG A 225 -11.37 -19.68 9.47
N ASP A 226 -11.05 -19.24 10.66
CA ASP A 226 -12.04 -18.66 11.56
C ASP A 226 -12.25 -17.16 11.24
N ARG A 227 -13.44 -16.84 10.70
CA ARG A 227 -13.81 -15.43 10.43
C ARG A 227 -13.99 -14.59 11.70
N ASN A 228 -14.07 -15.25 12.88
CA ASN A 228 -14.08 -14.57 14.18
C ASN A 228 -12.70 -14.50 14.83
N ASN A 229 -11.64 -14.81 14.07
CA ASN A 229 -10.27 -14.71 14.53
C ASN A 229 -9.52 -13.66 13.67
N ALA A 230 -9.10 -12.56 14.28
CA ALA A 230 -8.29 -11.56 13.61
C ALA A 230 -6.87 -12.06 13.29
N CYS A 231 -6.41 -13.12 13.97
CA CYS A 231 -5.11 -13.74 13.76
C CYS A 231 -5.17 -14.76 12.62
N LEU A 232 -4.85 -14.38 11.39
CA LEU A 232 -4.81 -15.29 10.24
C LEU A 232 -3.78 -16.41 10.44
N LEU A 233 -2.60 -16.12 10.97
CA LEU A 233 -1.51 -17.09 11.12
C LEU A 233 -1.78 -18.11 12.24
N CYS A 234 -2.69 -17.79 13.16
CA CYS A 234 -3.13 -18.74 14.19
C CYS A 234 -3.83 -19.99 13.60
N ASP A 235 -4.37 -19.85 12.40
CA ASP A 235 -5.05 -20.95 11.67
C ASP A 235 -4.08 -21.72 10.74
N ALA A 236 -2.76 -21.39 10.74
CA ALA A 236 -1.78 -21.99 9.83
C ALA A 236 -1.52 -23.48 10.15
N ASN A 237 -1.44 -24.31 9.09
CA ASN A 237 -0.96 -25.68 9.19
C ASN A 237 0.47 -25.72 9.75
N LYS A 238 0.78 -26.76 10.52
CA LYS A 238 2.12 -26.95 11.10
C LYS A 238 2.91 -27.90 10.23
N VAL A 239 4.01 -27.39 9.65
CA VAL A 239 4.88 -28.17 8.76
C VAL A 239 6.19 -28.43 9.46
N THR A 240 6.57 -29.71 9.55
CA THR A 240 7.82 -30.20 10.13
C THR A 240 8.71 -30.83 9.06
N GLY A 241 9.90 -31.23 9.40
CA GLY A 241 10.86 -31.88 8.48
C GLY A 241 12.01 -30.99 8.06
N PHE A 242 12.02 -29.72 8.49
CA PHE A 242 13.12 -28.78 8.23
C PHE A 242 14.31 -29.10 9.15
N ALA A 243 15.17 -29.99 8.72
CA ALA A 243 16.37 -30.38 9.47
C ALA A 243 17.64 -30.09 8.65
N GLY A 244 18.66 -29.55 9.29
CA GLY A 244 19.94 -29.25 8.65
C GLY A 244 19.91 -28.07 7.66
N ILE A 245 18.85 -27.26 7.67
CA ILE A 245 18.74 -26.05 6.86
C ILE A 245 19.49 -24.90 7.52
N THR A 246 20.17 -24.09 6.71
CA THR A 246 20.86 -22.89 7.17
C THR A 246 20.55 -21.71 6.24
N PRO A 247 20.42 -20.50 6.78
CA PRO A 247 20.23 -19.32 5.94
C PRO A 247 21.51 -18.94 5.15
N GLY A 248 22.67 -19.55 5.45
CA GLY A 248 23.95 -19.27 4.82
C GLY A 248 24.55 -17.92 5.24
N SER A 249 25.74 -17.60 4.70
CA SER A 249 26.37 -16.29 4.85
C SER A 249 25.74 -15.32 3.84
N ASN A 250 24.78 -14.53 4.27
CA ASN A 250 23.96 -13.68 3.42
C ASN A 250 24.62 -12.31 3.18
N VAL A 251 25.72 -12.25 2.45
CA VAL A 251 26.24 -10.97 1.95
C VAL A 251 25.76 -10.78 0.51
N GLU A 252 25.09 -9.69 0.25
CA GLU A 252 24.65 -9.29 -1.07
C GLU A 252 25.13 -7.86 -1.33
N LEU A 253 25.69 -7.64 -2.52
CA LEU A 253 26.17 -6.34 -2.95
C LEU A 253 25.37 -5.90 -4.17
N TYR A 254 24.85 -4.68 -4.15
CA TYR A 254 24.03 -4.12 -5.23
C TYR A 254 24.67 -2.82 -5.78
N PRO A 255 25.72 -2.90 -6.61
CA PRO A 255 26.18 -1.75 -7.34
C PRO A 255 25.10 -1.26 -8.32
N THR A 256 24.88 0.03 -8.34
CA THR A 256 23.99 0.72 -9.27
C THR A 256 24.75 1.79 -10.02
N LEU A 257 24.35 2.04 -11.26
CA LEU A 257 24.84 3.14 -12.07
C LEU A 257 23.66 3.78 -12.78
N THR A 258 23.42 5.05 -12.46
CA THR A 258 22.42 5.85 -13.15
C THR A 258 23.11 6.95 -13.94
N SER A 259 22.72 7.14 -15.18
CA SER A 259 23.14 8.28 -15.99
C SER A 259 21.90 8.99 -16.50
N ARG A 260 21.86 10.30 -16.35
CA ARG A 260 20.77 11.12 -16.87
C ARG A 260 21.30 12.39 -17.51
N ARG A 261 20.54 12.87 -18.49
CA ARG A 261 20.72 14.21 -19.07
C ARG A 261 19.36 14.86 -19.16
N THR A 262 19.23 16.04 -18.56
CA THR A 262 18.01 16.84 -18.62
C THR A 262 18.28 18.13 -19.40
N ASP A 263 17.59 18.30 -20.52
CA ASP A 263 17.59 19.54 -21.29
C ASP A 263 16.41 20.39 -20.81
N VAL A 264 16.65 21.67 -20.52
CA VAL A 264 15.66 22.60 -19.96
C VAL A 264 15.53 23.83 -20.87
N ARG A 265 14.29 24.29 -21.06
CA ARG A 265 14.07 25.56 -21.79
C ARG A 265 14.29 26.75 -20.87
N ALA A 266 15.28 27.58 -21.24
CA ALA A 266 15.64 28.77 -20.47
C ALA A 266 15.89 29.99 -21.36
N PRO A 267 15.25 31.15 -21.09
CA PRO A 267 14.10 31.32 -20.20
C PRO A 267 12.82 30.71 -20.80
N PHE A 268 12.00 30.14 -19.96
CA PHE A 268 10.68 29.64 -20.41
C PHE A 268 9.70 30.82 -20.62
N PRO A 269 8.85 30.86 -21.69
CA PRO A 269 8.69 29.86 -22.76
C PRO A 269 9.53 30.14 -24.02
N ALA A 270 10.14 31.33 -24.13
CA ALA A 270 10.69 31.87 -25.39
C ALA A 270 12.14 31.42 -25.67
N GLY A 271 12.88 30.99 -24.63
CA GLY A 271 14.29 30.60 -24.79
C GLY A 271 14.46 29.29 -25.56
N PRO A 272 15.70 28.94 -25.97
CA PRO A 272 16.01 27.66 -26.57
C PRO A 272 15.89 26.53 -25.54
N LEU A 273 15.82 25.29 -26.01
CA LEU A 273 16.01 24.12 -25.18
C LEU A 273 17.50 23.88 -24.99
N GLU A 274 18.03 24.30 -23.84
CA GLU A 274 19.45 24.19 -23.52
C GLU A 274 19.76 22.74 -23.07
N SER A 275 20.86 22.21 -23.59
CA SER A 275 21.33 20.88 -23.22
C SER A 275 22.00 20.92 -21.85
N GLY A 276 21.49 20.16 -20.91
CA GLY A 276 22.16 19.92 -19.63
C GLY A 276 23.36 18.99 -19.75
N ASP A 277 24.16 18.96 -18.73
CA ASP A 277 25.28 18.05 -18.61
C ASP A 277 24.77 16.59 -18.41
N VAL A 278 25.65 15.62 -18.74
CA VAL A 278 25.40 14.22 -18.42
C VAL A 278 25.81 14.00 -16.96
N GLU A 279 24.85 13.77 -16.11
CA GLU A 279 25.07 13.38 -14.73
C GLU A 279 25.27 11.85 -14.68
N VAL A 280 26.21 11.41 -13.86
CA VAL A 280 26.48 9.98 -13.64
C VAL A 280 26.57 9.74 -12.15
N ASP A 281 25.65 8.94 -11.63
CA ASP A 281 25.47 8.66 -10.22
C ASP A 281 25.74 7.17 -9.94
N PRO A 282 26.96 6.80 -9.48
CA PRO A 282 27.23 5.47 -9.00
C PRO A 282 26.71 5.31 -7.57
N GLY A 283 26.05 4.20 -7.28
CA GLY A 283 25.54 3.86 -5.96
C GLY A 283 25.96 2.43 -5.57
N LEU A 284 25.94 2.17 -4.28
CA LEU A 284 26.20 0.84 -3.73
C LEU A 284 25.30 0.58 -2.51
N ASP A 285 24.52 -0.48 -2.60
CA ASP A 285 23.81 -1.04 -1.46
C ASP A 285 24.46 -2.36 -1.05
N VAL A 286 24.55 -2.57 0.26
CA VAL A 286 25.09 -3.79 0.86
C VAL A 286 24.04 -4.33 1.82
N ARG A 287 23.70 -5.60 1.67
CA ARG A 287 22.88 -6.33 2.61
C ARG A 287 23.69 -7.45 3.22
N TRP A 288 23.66 -7.53 4.54
CA TRP A 288 24.37 -8.57 5.28
C TRP A 288 23.48 -9.16 6.37
N GLY A 289 23.17 -10.45 6.26
CA GLY A 289 22.60 -11.23 7.35
C GLY A 289 23.65 -11.46 8.44
N VAL A 290 23.71 -10.56 9.43
CA VAL A 290 24.67 -10.66 10.55
C VAL A 290 24.45 -11.93 11.35
N THR A 291 23.19 -12.30 11.51
CA THR A 291 22.75 -13.61 12.04
C THR A 291 21.55 -14.07 11.22
N SER A 292 21.05 -15.27 11.47
CA SER A 292 19.81 -15.76 10.88
C SER A 292 18.60 -14.81 11.09
N ASN A 293 18.66 -13.98 12.13
CA ASN A 293 17.55 -13.15 12.58
C ASN A 293 17.81 -11.64 12.48
N LEU A 294 19.04 -11.21 12.19
CA LEU A 294 19.43 -9.81 12.08
C LEU A 294 20.03 -9.53 10.70
N SER A 295 19.52 -8.48 10.05
CA SER A 295 20.04 -7.96 8.77
C SER A 295 20.58 -6.55 8.97
N LEU A 296 21.80 -6.33 8.49
CA LEU A 296 22.42 -5.01 8.35
C LEU A 296 22.35 -4.61 6.87
N ASN A 297 21.78 -3.46 6.60
CA ASN A 297 21.77 -2.84 5.28
C ASN A 297 22.60 -1.55 5.35
N ALA A 298 23.48 -1.36 4.40
CA ALA A 298 24.26 -0.15 4.25
C ALA A 298 24.08 0.39 2.84
N THR A 299 24.05 1.70 2.69
CA THR A 299 23.98 2.35 1.38
C THR A 299 24.96 3.51 1.29
N ALA A 300 25.56 3.65 0.14
CA ALA A 300 26.39 4.80 -0.22
C ALA A 300 25.86 5.35 -1.55
N ASN A 301 25.53 6.65 -1.56
CA ASN A 301 24.91 7.32 -2.68
C ASN A 301 23.74 6.51 -3.28
N PRO A 302 22.69 6.21 -2.48
CA PRO A 302 21.57 5.40 -2.93
C PRO A 302 20.92 6.04 -4.15
N ASP A 303 20.52 5.18 -5.09
CA ASP A 303 19.90 5.66 -6.33
C ASP A 303 18.50 6.24 -6.07
N PHE A 304 18.35 7.52 -6.35
CA PHE A 304 17.09 8.28 -6.29
C PHE A 304 16.42 8.47 -7.65
N SER A 305 16.98 7.90 -8.72
CA SER A 305 16.35 8.02 -10.03
C SER A 305 14.96 7.38 -9.99
N GLN A 306 13.93 8.23 -10.00
CA GLN A 306 12.55 7.78 -10.11
C GLN A 306 12.30 7.25 -11.52
N VAL A 307 12.71 6.01 -11.78
CA VAL A 307 12.38 5.31 -13.02
C VAL A 307 10.86 5.12 -13.15
N GLU A 308 10.19 5.02 -12.00
CA GLU A 308 8.73 4.97 -11.91
C GLU A 308 8.20 6.34 -11.45
N ALA A 309 7.59 7.07 -12.38
CA ALA A 309 6.88 8.29 -12.03
C ALA A 309 5.77 7.99 -11.00
N ASP A 310 5.65 8.84 -9.99
CA ASP A 310 4.50 8.80 -9.08
C ASP A 310 3.21 8.97 -9.88
N VAL A 311 2.12 8.35 -9.42
CA VAL A 311 0.80 8.58 -10.01
C VAL A 311 0.47 10.05 -9.79
N ALA A 312 0.08 10.76 -10.87
CA ALA A 312 -0.32 12.15 -10.76
C ALA A 312 -1.53 12.27 -9.82
N GLN A 313 -1.47 13.20 -8.89
CA GLN A 313 -2.56 13.54 -7.99
C GLN A 313 -3.05 14.95 -8.31
N LEU A 314 -4.35 15.19 -8.11
CA LEU A 314 -4.88 16.54 -8.21
C LEU A 314 -4.44 17.33 -6.97
N ASP A 315 -3.67 18.38 -7.18
CA ASP A 315 -3.16 19.30 -6.15
C ASP A 315 -3.96 20.62 -6.08
N VAL A 316 -5.14 20.62 -6.68
CA VAL A 316 -6.01 21.78 -6.71
C VAL A 316 -6.98 21.74 -5.54
N ASN A 317 -7.17 22.88 -4.85
CA ASN A 317 -8.11 23.02 -3.73
C ASN A 317 -7.74 22.17 -2.48
N THR A 318 -6.44 22.02 -2.20
CA THR A 318 -5.92 21.25 -1.05
C THR A 318 -5.43 22.17 0.07
N ARG A 319 -5.60 21.75 1.33
CA ARG A 319 -5.14 22.48 2.54
C ARG A 319 -3.92 21.81 3.19
N PHE A 320 -3.81 20.52 3.04
CA PHE A 320 -2.80 19.70 3.70
C PHE A 320 -1.85 19.07 2.68
N ALA A 321 -0.64 18.78 3.13
CA ALA A 321 0.36 18.11 2.32
C ALA A 321 -0.13 16.75 1.80
N LEU A 322 0.18 16.45 0.54
CA LEU A 322 -0.15 15.17 -0.09
C LEU A 322 0.84 14.09 0.35
N PHE A 323 0.31 12.91 0.60
CA PHE A 323 1.12 11.73 0.95
C PHE A 323 1.56 10.99 -0.32
N PHE A 324 2.87 10.73 -0.42
CA PHE A 324 3.45 9.89 -1.46
C PHE A 324 4.19 8.71 -0.82
N PRO A 325 3.85 7.46 -1.14
CA PRO A 325 4.49 6.29 -0.53
C PRO A 325 5.99 6.21 -0.87
N GLU A 326 6.79 5.63 0.03
CA GLU A 326 8.21 5.32 -0.22
C GLU A 326 8.34 4.30 -1.36
N ARG A 327 9.39 4.40 -2.17
CA ARG A 327 9.67 3.51 -3.31
C ARG A 327 11.14 3.06 -3.40
N ARG A 328 11.99 3.64 -2.57
CA ARG A 328 13.43 3.38 -2.61
C ARG A 328 13.76 2.10 -1.85
N PRO A 329 14.43 1.10 -2.47
CA PRO A 329 14.64 -0.23 -1.88
C PRO A 329 15.32 -0.21 -0.51
N PHE A 330 16.35 0.63 -0.33
CA PHE A 330 17.04 0.76 0.96
C PHE A 330 16.09 1.12 2.10
N PHE A 331 15.13 2.01 1.88
CA PHE A 331 14.17 2.45 2.91
C PHE A 331 13.02 1.46 3.11
N LEU A 332 12.62 0.75 2.07
CA LEU A 332 11.49 -0.16 2.09
C LEU A 332 11.79 -1.44 2.87
N GLU A 333 12.96 -2.02 2.73
CA GLU A 333 13.30 -3.27 3.41
C GLU A 333 13.23 -3.12 4.93
N GLY A 334 12.37 -3.92 5.61
CA GLY A 334 12.15 -3.86 7.05
C GLY A 334 11.51 -2.56 7.54
N ALA A 335 10.81 -1.82 6.67
CA ALA A 335 10.07 -0.59 7.03
C ALA A 335 8.99 -0.87 8.09
N ASP A 336 8.40 -2.06 8.07
CA ASP A 336 7.40 -2.54 9.02
C ASP A 336 7.88 -2.52 10.48
N PHE A 337 9.20 -2.65 10.74
CA PHE A 337 9.76 -2.49 12.08
C PHE A 337 9.54 -1.10 12.65
N PHE A 338 9.50 -0.06 11.79
CA PHE A 338 9.37 1.35 12.17
C PHE A 338 7.94 1.87 12.11
N ALA A 339 6.98 1.07 11.67
CA ALA A 339 5.58 1.46 11.61
C ALA A 339 5.01 1.72 13.01
N THR A 340 4.29 2.84 13.17
CA THR A 340 3.65 3.26 14.42
C THR A 340 2.28 3.89 14.16
N PRO A 341 1.34 3.85 15.13
CA PRO A 341 -0.02 4.41 14.98
C PRO A 341 -0.07 5.88 14.55
N ILE A 342 0.74 6.76 15.17
CA ILE A 342 1.05 8.10 14.66
C ILE A 342 2.27 7.92 13.77
N GLN A 343 2.22 8.37 12.52
CA GLN A 343 3.29 8.15 11.55
C GLN A 343 4.53 8.98 11.87
N ALA A 344 5.24 8.57 12.93
CA ALA A 344 6.44 9.25 13.42
C ALA A 344 7.69 8.92 12.60
N VAL A 345 7.62 7.97 11.67
CA VAL A 345 8.69 7.61 10.74
C VAL A 345 8.15 7.61 9.31
N PHE A 346 8.75 8.41 8.44
CA PHE A 346 8.43 8.51 7.03
C PHE A 346 9.70 8.82 6.26
N THR A 347 10.26 7.85 5.61
CA THR A 347 11.62 7.93 5.04
C THR A 347 11.75 8.87 3.85
N ARG A 348 10.65 9.28 3.19
CA ARG A 348 10.71 10.33 2.15
C ARG A 348 11.07 11.71 2.66
N THR A 349 11.07 11.93 3.98
CA THR A 349 11.66 13.14 4.58
C THR A 349 13.17 13.23 4.37
N VAL A 350 13.84 12.07 4.21
CA VAL A 350 15.26 11.96 3.80
C VAL A 350 15.29 12.10 2.28
N ALA A 351 15.68 13.30 1.78
CA ALA A 351 15.49 13.67 0.39
C ALA A 351 16.68 13.30 -0.51
N ASP A 352 17.91 13.58 -0.06
CA ASP A 352 19.15 13.42 -0.83
C ASP A 352 20.28 12.84 0.06
N PRO A 353 20.14 11.57 0.55
CA PRO A 353 21.13 10.99 1.42
C PRO A 353 22.43 10.63 0.70
N THR A 354 23.55 10.97 1.32
CA THR A 354 24.88 10.55 0.89
C THR A 354 25.19 9.13 1.29
N GLY A 355 24.55 8.62 2.35
CA GLY A 355 24.68 7.27 2.84
C GLY A 355 23.80 6.99 4.03
N GLY A 356 23.65 5.71 4.35
CA GLY A 356 22.82 5.26 5.46
C GLY A 356 23.15 3.85 5.92
N LEU A 357 22.76 3.57 7.15
CA LEU A 357 22.85 2.25 7.78
C LEU A 357 21.50 1.89 8.38
N LYS A 358 21.12 0.62 8.26
CA LYS A 358 19.88 0.11 8.84
C LYS A 358 20.09 -1.33 9.35
N LEU A 359 19.77 -1.55 10.62
CA LEU A 359 19.77 -2.86 11.27
C LEU A 359 18.35 -3.22 11.67
N THR A 360 17.85 -4.35 11.22
CA THR A 360 16.50 -4.83 11.56
C THR A 360 16.50 -6.32 11.84
N GLY A 361 15.65 -6.77 12.75
CA GLY A 361 15.47 -8.20 13.01
C GLY A 361 14.93 -8.52 14.40
N LYS A 362 15.11 -9.77 14.81
CA LYS A 362 14.71 -10.28 16.13
C LYS A 362 15.91 -10.65 17.00
N LEU A 363 15.87 -10.25 18.26
CA LEU A 363 16.78 -10.65 19.33
C LEU A 363 15.97 -11.36 20.42
N GLY A 364 15.93 -12.70 20.36
CA GLY A 364 15.02 -13.48 21.21
C GLY A 364 13.56 -13.11 20.95
N GLY A 365 12.83 -12.74 22.00
CA GLY A 365 11.42 -12.30 21.91
C GLY A 365 11.26 -10.80 21.62
N ALA A 366 12.28 -10.12 21.15
CA ALA A 366 12.21 -8.68 20.85
C ALA A 366 12.51 -8.38 19.38
N GLY A 367 11.69 -7.56 18.75
CA GLY A 367 11.98 -6.92 17.47
C GLY A 367 12.82 -5.67 17.66
N VAL A 368 13.89 -5.50 16.90
CA VAL A 368 14.75 -4.32 16.94
C VAL A 368 14.90 -3.70 15.55
N GLY A 369 14.90 -2.38 15.50
CA GLY A 369 15.17 -1.61 14.31
C GLY A 369 16.02 -0.39 14.63
N VAL A 370 17.12 -0.19 13.92
CA VAL A 370 17.93 1.02 13.98
C VAL A 370 18.15 1.49 12.55
N PHE A 371 17.94 2.75 12.31
CA PHE A 371 18.17 3.38 11.01
C PHE A 371 18.89 4.71 11.22
N SER A 372 19.88 5.00 10.39
CA SER A 372 20.54 6.30 10.36
C SER A 372 20.92 6.64 8.93
N ALA A 373 20.65 7.89 8.49
CA ALA A 373 21.04 8.41 7.18
C ALA A 373 21.49 9.85 7.28
N HIS A 374 22.53 10.17 6.51
CA HIS A 374 23.03 11.53 6.35
C HIS A 374 22.47 12.13 5.05
N ASP A 375 21.74 13.24 5.19
CA ASP A 375 21.01 13.90 4.11
C ASP A 375 21.60 15.30 3.82
N ARG A 376 21.69 15.65 2.55
CA ARG A 376 22.19 16.97 2.10
C ARG A 376 21.09 18.04 2.06
N VAL A 377 19.84 17.61 1.94
CA VAL A 377 18.67 18.48 1.86
C VAL A 377 17.70 18.13 2.97
N THR A 378 17.25 19.14 3.71
CA THR A 378 16.31 18.99 4.81
C THR A 378 14.93 19.47 4.39
N ASN A 379 14.03 18.54 4.05
CA ASN A 379 12.62 18.85 3.85
C ASN A 379 11.91 18.95 5.19
N LEU A 380 11.22 20.05 5.43
CA LEU A 380 10.45 20.32 6.65
C LEU A 380 8.98 20.51 6.31
N LEU A 381 8.13 19.92 7.15
CA LEU A 381 6.69 20.07 7.12
C LEU A 381 6.26 20.83 8.37
N PHE A 382 5.53 21.93 8.21
CA PHE A 382 5.02 22.74 9.31
C PHE A 382 3.50 22.53 9.43
N PRO A 383 3.09 21.56 10.26
CA PRO A 383 1.69 21.30 10.46
C PRO A 383 1.02 22.40 11.31
N ALA A 384 -0.21 22.74 10.97
CA ALA A 384 -1.09 23.57 11.77
C ALA A 384 -2.46 22.91 11.92
N ASN A 385 -3.39 23.54 12.60
CA ASN A 385 -4.74 23.01 12.77
C ASN A 385 -5.52 22.90 11.45
N GLN A 386 -5.38 23.87 10.55
CA GLN A 386 -6.21 23.98 9.34
C GLN A 386 -5.45 23.90 8.02
N SER A 387 -4.12 23.87 8.06
CA SER A 387 -3.27 23.83 6.87
C SER A 387 -1.90 23.23 7.18
N THR A 388 -1.15 22.97 6.13
CA THR A 388 0.26 22.57 6.20
C THR A 388 1.07 23.50 5.32
N ALA A 389 2.23 23.96 5.81
CA ALA A 389 3.26 24.58 5.00
C ALA A 389 4.49 23.66 4.93
N ASP A 390 5.31 23.81 3.91
CA ASP A 390 6.54 23.05 3.73
C ASP A 390 7.67 23.92 3.20
N THR A 391 8.90 23.48 3.41
CA THR A 391 10.09 24.08 2.84
C THR A 391 11.22 23.06 2.72
N SER A 392 12.18 23.37 1.87
CA SER A 392 13.43 22.64 1.72
C SER A 392 14.60 23.53 2.08
N LEU A 393 15.47 23.05 2.96
CA LEU A 393 16.69 23.75 3.36
C LEU A 393 17.91 23.00 2.82
N GLU A 394 18.85 23.72 2.24
CA GLU A 394 20.16 23.17 1.85
C GLU A 394 21.07 23.06 3.08
N VAL A 395 20.66 22.23 4.05
CA VAL A 395 21.34 22.01 5.30
C VAL A 395 21.51 20.52 5.52
N ASN A 396 22.75 20.11 5.81
CA ASN A 396 23.05 18.71 6.10
C ASN A 396 22.41 18.26 7.44
N THR A 397 21.71 17.14 7.40
CA THR A 397 21.10 16.55 8.60
C THR A 397 21.46 15.08 8.75
N LEU A 398 21.57 14.66 10.01
CA LEU A 398 21.57 13.25 10.38
C LEU A 398 20.20 12.86 10.89
N SER A 399 19.55 11.94 10.18
CA SER A 399 18.29 11.31 10.61
C SER A 399 18.61 9.99 11.29
N THR A 400 18.11 9.76 12.51
CA THR A 400 18.29 8.53 13.27
C THR A 400 16.96 8.05 13.82
N VAL A 401 16.66 6.77 13.67
CA VAL A 401 15.47 6.12 14.22
C VAL A 401 15.91 4.88 14.98
N VAL A 402 15.39 4.71 16.18
CA VAL A 402 15.60 3.52 17.02
C VAL A 402 14.25 2.96 17.45
N ARG A 403 14.03 1.71 17.19
CA ARG A 403 12.80 0.99 17.49
C ARG A 403 13.10 -0.28 18.28
N TYR A 404 12.33 -0.49 19.34
CA TYR A 404 12.34 -1.72 20.13
C TYR A 404 10.90 -2.19 20.31
N ARG A 405 10.63 -3.48 20.09
CA ARG A 405 9.31 -4.11 20.32
C ARG A 405 9.50 -5.39 21.10
N GLN A 406 9.00 -5.45 22.32
CA GLN A 406 8.97 -6.66 23.13
C GLN A 406 7.68 -7.43 22.87
N ASP A 407 7.82 -8.65 22.41
CA ASP A 407 6.69 -9.57 22.18
C ASP A 407 6.08 -10.00 23.52
N LEU A 408 4.74 -10.01 23.60
CA LEU A 408 3.95 -10.42 24.75
C LEU A 408 2.94 -11.51 24.33
N GLY A 409 3.04 -12.72 24.86
CA GLY A 409 2.14 -13.82 24.51
C GLY A 409 2.01 -14.01 22.99
N GLN A 410 0.82 -14.42 22.54
CA GLN A 410 0.49 -14.49 21.12
C GLN A 410 0.10 -13.09 20.59
N ALA A 411 0.68 -12.68 19.47
CA ALA A 411 0.34 -11.49 18.69
C ALA A 411 0.40 -10.10 19.41
N SER A 412 0.51 -9.99 20.74
CA SER A 412 0.63 -8.70 21.44
C SER A 412 2.06 -8.22 21.55
N TYR A 413 2.29 -6.90 21.71
CA TYR A 413 3.62 -6.34 21.97
C TYR A 413 3.55 -5.01 22.75
N LEU A 414 4.69 -4.67 23.38
CA LEU A 414 5.02 -3.31 23.84
C LEU A 414 6.18 -2.79 23.03
N GLY A 415 6.16 -1.52 22.67
CA GLY A 415 7.17 -0.88 21.86
C GLY A 415 7.70 0.42 22.44
N ALA A 416 8.93 0.77 22.07
CA ALA A 416 9.54 2.07 22.29
C ALA A 416 10.13 2.59 20.98
N LEU A 417 10.01 3.89 20.75
CA LEU A 417 10.50 4.59 19.57
C LEU A 417 11.31 5.81 19.97
N TYR A 418 12.41 6.03 19.28
CA TYR A 418 13.12 7.30 19.23
C TYR A 418 13.34 7.70 17.78
N THR A 419 13.11 8.98 17.44
CA THR A 419 13.55 9.59 16.20
C THR A 419 14.32 10.86 16.49
N GLY A 420 15.44 11.08 15.79
CA GLY A 420 16.22 12.29 15.84
C GLY A 420 16.51 12.77 14.43
N ARG A 421 16.36 14.06 14.18
CA ARG A 421 16.77 14.73 12.94
C ARG A 421 17.51 15.99 13.34
N GLU A 422 18.80 16.02 13.08
CA GLU A 422 19.69 17.02 13.65
C GLU A 422 20.67 17.56 12.61
N SER A 423 20.90 18.86 12.67
CA SER A 423 21.91 19.58 11.90
C SER A 423 22.88 20.29 12.84
N PHE A 424 24.08 20.55 12.35
CA PHE A 424 25.05 21.41 13.07
C PHE A 424 24.70 22.90 12.99
N ASP A 425 23.73 23.29 12.15
CA ASP A 425 23.35 24.66 11.87
C ASP A 425 22.12 25.14 12.67
N GLY A 426 21.91 24.59 13.87
CA GLY A 426 20.88 25.02 14.81
C GLY A 426 19.48 24.46 14.55
N TYR A 427 19.35 23.41 13.75
CA TYR A 427 18.12 22.66 13.59
C TYR A 427 18.18 21.34 14.39
N SER A 428 17.15 21.05 15.15
CA SER A 428 16.97 19.72 15.74
C SER A 428 15.49 19.39 15.98
N ASN A 429 15.10 18.17 15.67
CA ASN A 429 13.85 17.57 16.12
C ASN A 429 14.15 16.20 16.73
N ARG A 430 13.78 16.01 17.99
CA ARG A 430 13.90 14.75 18.72
C ARG A 430 12.53 14.33 19.22
N LEU A 431 12.16 13.10 18.94
CA LEU A 431 10.90 12.53 19.37
C LEU A 431 11.16 11.19 20.04
N GLY A 432 10.50 10.94 21.15
CA GLY A 432 10.56 9.67 21.86
C GLY A 432 9.21 9.27 22.41
N GLY A 433 8.98 7.97 22.58
CA GLY A 433 7.76 7.48 23.18
C GLY A 433 7.61 5.97 23.17
N ALA A 434 6.43 5.54 23.56
CA ALA A 434 6.06 4.13 23.67
C ALA A 434 4.73 3.84 22.98
N ASP A 435 4.55 2.59 22.56
CA ASP A 435 3.30 2.09 22.00
C ASP A 435 3.03 0.64 22.43
N ALA A 436 1.79 0.21 22.25
CA ALA A 436 1.36 -1.14 22.54
C ALA A 436 0.33 -1.60 21.50
N PHE A 437 0.37 -2.88 21.18
CA PHE A 437 -0.72 -3.62 20.55
C PHE A 437 -1.12 -4.77 21.47
N LEU A 438 -2.38 -4.81 21.85
CA LEU A 438 -2.92 -5.80 22.78
C LEU A 438 -4.08 -6.54 22.11
N LEU A 439 -3.89 -7.82 21.82
CA LEU A 439 -4.97 -8.70 21.38
C LEU A 439 -5.70 -9.20 22.64
N LEU A 440 -6.83 -8.55 22.97
CA LEU A 440 -7.61 -8.85 24.18
C LEU A 440 -8.42 -10.14 24.06
N SER A 441 -8.85 -10.47 22.84
CA SER A 441 -9.52 -11.71 22.47
C SER A 441 -9.35 -11.95 20.97
N PRO A 442 -9.70 -13.09 20.39
CA PRO A 442 -9.63 -13.33 18.95
C PRO A 442 -10.31 -12.25 18.09
N THR A 443 -11.32 -11.57 18.65
CA THR A 443 -12.10 -10.54 17.94
C THR A 443 -11.80 -9.11 18.37
N ASN A 444 -11.04 -8.88 19.45
CA ASN A 444 -10.88 -7.55 20.03
C ASN A 444 -9.42 -7.18 20.21
N SER A 445 -9.02 -6.02 19.73
CA SER A 445 -7.67 -5.50 19.89
C SER A 445 -7.67 -4.03 20.32
N VAL A 446 -6.59 -3.63 20.98
CA VAL A 446 -6.32 -2.24 21.38
C VAL A 446 -4.93 -1.85 20.91
N ARG A 447 -4.80 -0.65 20.36
CA ARG A 447 -3.53 0.01 20.04
C ARG A 447 -3.41 1.30 20.84
N LEU A 448 -2.26 1.49 21.46
CA LEU A 448 -1.96 2.67 22.27
C LEU A 448 -0.63 3.24 21.81
N GLN A 449 -0.50 4.57 21.80
CA GLN A 449 0.77 5.25 21.59
C GLN A 449 0.79 6.57 22.34
N ALA A 450 1.96 6.88 22.94
CA ALA A 450 2.26 8.18 23.52
C ALA A 450 3.66 8.62 23.09
N LEU A 451 3.74 9.82 22.53
CA LEU A 451 4.96 10.42 21.98
C LEU A 451 5.18 11.81 22.59
N ALA A 452 6.45 12.18 22.75
CA ALA A 452 6.84 13.53 23.11
C ALA A 452 7.94 14.01 22.14
N SER A 453 7.86 15.26 21.71
CA SER A 453 8.83 15.88 20.81
C SER A 453 9.50 17.09 21.46
N VAL A 454 10.76 17.32 21.10
CA VAL A 454 11.54 18.52 21.42
C VAL A 454 12.11 19.03 20.11
N THR A 455 11.76 20.26 19.73
CA THR A 455 12.12 20.84 18.44
C THR A 455 12.76 22.20 18.58
N GLU A 456 13.72 22.49 17.72
CA GLU A 456 14.35 23.81 17.59
C GLU A 456 14.62 24.07 16.10
N TYR A 457 14.03 25.15 15.56
CA TYR A 457 14.27 25.59 14.18
C TYR A 457 15.20 26.77 14.13
N PRO A 458 15.99 26.94 13.05
CA PRO A 458 16.70 28.18 12.80
C PRO A 458 15.75 29.39 12.89
N SER A 459 16.20 30.48 13.49
CA SER A 459 15.36 31.66 13.75
C SER A 459 14.70 32.23 12.49
N THR A 460 15.38 32.19 11.36
CA THR A 460 14.86 32.62 10.05
C THR A 460 13.70 31.75 9.59
N VAL A 461 13.81 30.43 9.76
CA VAL A 461 12.76 29.46 9.42
C VAL A 461 11.57 29.65 10.36
N ALA A 462 11.84 29.73 11.68
CA ALA A 462 10.79 29.91 12.68
C ALA A 462 9.95 31.18 12.41
N GLN A 463 10.62 32.30 12.07
CA GLN A 463 9.92 33.56 11.73
C GLN A 463 9.13 33.47 10.42
N SER A 464 9.72 32.85 9.35
CA SER A 464 9.07 32.75 8.05
C SER A 464 7.82 31.86 8.05
N PHE A 465 7.78 30.86 8.92
CA PHE A 465 6.70 29.85 8.98
C PHE A 465 5.88 29.93 10.28
N GLY A 466 6.02 31.02 11.07
CA GLY A 466 5.24 31.22 12.28
C GLY A 466 5.47 30.16 13.36
N GLN A 467 6.69 29.58 13.42
CA GLN A 467 7.02 28.57 14.42
C GLN A 467 7.55 29.22 15.70
N PRO A 468 7.46 28.53 16.87
CA PRO A 468 8.06 29.03 18.10
C PRO A 468 9.54 29.30 17.95
N LEU A 469 10.02 30.43 18.54
CA LEU A 469 11.43 30.75 18.58
C LEU A 469 12.14 29.96 19.68
N GLY A 470 13.32 29.42 19.37
CA GLY A 470 14.08 28.58 20.29
C GLY A 470 13.48 27.19 20.46
N ARG A 471 13.79 26.57 21.60
CA ARG A 471 13.38 25.19 21.86
C ARG A 471 11.94 25.12 22.39
N PHE A 472 11.12 24.25 21.79
CA PHE A 472 9.75 23.99 22.21
C PHE A 472 9.44 22.50 22.27
N THR A 473 8.36 22.11 22.94
CA THR A 473 7.98 20.72 23.20
C THR A 473 6.54 20.46 22.84
N GLY A 474 6.27 19.26 22.35
CA GLY A 474 4.90 18.83 22.05
C GLY A 474 4.67 17.38 22.43
N VAL A 475 3.39 17.02 22.54
CA VAL A 475 2.96 15.65 22.88
C VAL A 475 1.93 15.16 21.87
N GLY A 476 1.97 13.84 21.58
CA GLY A 476 0.97 13.15 20.78
C GLY A 476 0.54 11.87 21.47
N VAL A 477 -0.77 11.63 21.54
CA VAL A 477 -1.35 10.41 22.13
C VAL A 477 -2.40 9.87 21.17
N ARG A 478 -2.39 8.54 20.99
CA ARG A 478 -3.42 7.84 20.22
C ARG A 478 -3.84 6.56 20.92
N ALA A 479 -5.14 6.32 20.99
CA ALA A 479 -5.75 5.09 21.48
C ALA A 479 -6.76 4.60 20.45
N ALA A 480 -6.67 3.35 20.04
CA ALA A 480 -7.61 2.75 19.09
C ALA A 480 -8.08 1.39 19.60
N TYR A 481 -9.37 1.18 19.60
CA TYR A 481 -10.02 -0.11 19.83
C TYR A 481 -10.60 -0.62 18.52
N GLN A 482 -10.47 -1.92 18.26
CA GLN A 482 -11.05 -2.58 17.10
C GLN A 482 -11.73 -3.88 17.52
N HIS A 483 -12.96 -4.05 17.05
CA HIS A 483 -13.68 -5.32 17.05
C HIS A 483 -13.77 -5.85 15.62
N GLN A 484 -13.42 -7.12 15.42
CA GLN A 484 -13.52 -7.78 14.12
C GLN A 484 -14.08 -9.20 14.30
N SER A 485 -15.27 -9.44 13.78
CA SER A 485 -15.91 -10.76 13.74
C SER A 485 -16.41 -11.05 12.33
N ALA A 486 -16.96 -12.24 12.10
CA ALA A 486 -17.52 -12.60 10.80
C ALA A 486 -18.57 -11.60 10.30
N ASP A 487 -19.38 -11.12 11.22
CA ASP A 487 -20.58 -10.34 10.92
C ASP A 487 -20.43 -8.85 11.22
N TRP A 488 -19.51 -8.47 12.13
CA TRP A 488 -19.39 -7.11 12.60
C TRP A 488 -17.93 -6.64 12.57
N PHE A 489 -17.75 -5.44 12.08
CA PHE A 489 -16.54 -4.66 12.27
C PHE A 489 -16.89 -3.39 13.02
N GLY A 490 -16.15 -3.07 14.07
CA GLY A 490 -16.27 -1.83 14.83
C GLY A 490 -14.92 -1.26 15.17
N ALA A 491 -14.76 0.04 15.08
CA ALA A 491 -13.53 0.75 15.46
C ALA A 491 -13.86 2.03 16.22
N LEU A 492 -13.03 2.37 17.20
CA LEU A 492 -13.02 3.65 17.91
C LEU A 492 -11.58 4.12 18.03
N THR A 493 -11.29 5.31 17.56
CA THR A 493 -9.97 5.95 17.66
C THR A 493 -10.11 7.29 18.38
N LEU A 494 -9.24 7.52 19.36
CA LEU A 494 -9.06 8.79 20.04
C LEU A 494 -7.62 9.24 19.78
N GLU A 495 -7.44 10.50 19.39
CA GLU A 495 -6.13 11.08 19.12
C GLU A 495 -6.06 12.50 19.64
N GLU A 496 -4.92 12.84 20.25
CA GLU A 496 -4.58 14.20 20.66
C GLU A 496 -3.16 14.52 20.18
N LEU A 497 -3.02 15.61 19.44
CA LEU A 497 -1.72 16.16 19.00
C LEU A 497 -1.67 17.62 19.44
N SER A 498 -0.76 17.95 20.39
CA SER A 498 -0.63 19.32 20.90
C SER A 498 -0.21 20.31 19.79
N PRO A 499 -0.44 21.63 19.94
CA PRO A 499 -0.09 22.65 18.95
C PRO A 499 1.38 22.59 18.53
N ASP A 500 2.25 22.29 19.48
CA ASP A 500 3.69 22.29 19.32
C ASP A 500 4.30 20.89 19.04
N PHE A 501 3.45 19.90 18.78
CA PHE A 501 3.94 18.56 18.42
C PHE A 501 4.57 18.56 17.02
N ARG A 502 5.80 18.08 16.92
CA ARG A 502 6.54 17.94 15.64
C ARG A 502 7.18 16.56 15.53
N ALA A 503 6.99 15.93 14.39
CA ALA A 503 7.60 14.64 14.03
C ALA A 503 8.28 14.77 12.67
N ASP A 504 9.40 15.49 12.61
CA ASP A 504 10.04 15.89 11.35
C ASP A 504 10.69 14.71 10.59
N ALA A 505 10.92 13.59 11.27
CA ALA A 505 11.28 12.32 10.64
C ALA A 505 10.05 11.50 10.18
N GLY A 506 8.83 12.00 10.42
CA GLY A 506 7.55 11.39 10.12
C GLY A 506 6.72 12.17 9.11
N PHE A 507 5.44 11.80 9.03
CA PHE A 507 4.43 12.51 8.24
C PHE A 507 3.21 12.80 9.12
N VAL A 508 3.19 13.99 9.70
CA VAL A 508 2.11 14.50 10.55
C VAL A 508 1.66 15.85 9.97
N PRO A 509 0.69 15.87 9.05
CA PRO A 509 0.32 17.09 8.33
C PRO A 509 -0.58 18.03 9.15
N ARG A 510 -1.08 17.60 10.30
CA ARG A 510 -2.00 18.37 11.15
C ARG A 510 -1.68 18.19 12.63
N VAL A 511 -1.71 19.27 13.38
CA VAL A 511 -1.53 19.31 14.85
C VAL A 511 -2.56 20.25 15.48
N ASP A 512 -2.49 20.50 16.78
CA ASP A 512 -3.48 21.27 17.53
C ASP A 512 -4.87 20.65 17.38
N LEU A 513 -4.96 19.37 17.70
CA LEU A 513 -6.22 18.63 17.53
C LEU A 513 -6.46 17.64 18.68
N ARG A 514 -7.73 17.49 19.02
CA ARG A 514 -8.30 16.36 19.73
C ARG A 514 -9.38 15.75 18.86
N SER A 515 -9.25 14.49 18.51
CA SER A 515 -10.22 13.81 17.67
C SER A 515 -10.78 12.55 18.29
N ALA A 516 -12.04 12.28 17.98
CA ALA A 516 -12.71 11.01 18.22
C ALA A 516 -13.33 10.54 16.90
N GLU A 517 -12.99 9.32 16.48
CA GLU A 517 -13.52 8.71 15.26
C GLU A 517 -14.08 7.33 15.58
N GLY A 518 -15.28 7.03 15.10
CA GLY A 518 -15.92 5.74 15.32
C GLY A 518 -16.59 5.20 14.08
N SER A 519 -16.60 3.87 13.92
CA SER A 519 -17.32 3.20 12.85
C SER A 519 -17.91 1.87 13.29
N LEU A 520 -19.02 1.48 12.67
CA LEU A 520 -19.67 0.20 12.87
C LEU A 520 -20.21 -0.29 11.54
N THR A 521 -19.85 -1.51 11.14
CA THR A 521 -20.26 -2.13 9.87
C THR A 521 -20.82 -3.52 10.13
N ARG A 522 -22.00 -3.80 9.58
CA ARG A 522 -22.60 -5.13 9.53
C ARG A 522 -22.30 -5.78 8.18
N THR A 523 -21.80 -7.01 8.19
CA THR A 523 -21.59 -7.84 7.00
C THR A 523 -22.63 -8.95 6.92
N ILE A 524 -23.18 -9.17 5.72
CA ILE A 524 -24.13 -10.23 5.40
C ILE A 524 -23.54 -10.99 4.21
N PHE A 525 -23.27 -12.28 4.38
CA PHE A 525 -22.79 -13.16 3.32
C PHE A 525 -23.95 -13.77 2.54
N GLY A 526 -23.84 -13.75 1.21
CA GLY A 526 -24.82 -14.33 0.31
C GLY A 526 -24.82 -15.86 0.37
N GLN A 527 -25.97 -16.45 0.11
CA GLN A 527 -26.12 -17.88 -0.09
C GLN A 527 -26.05 -18.23 -1.58
N PRO A 528 -25.72 -19.47 -1.97
CA PRO A 528 -25.75 -19.89 -3.37
C PRO A 528 -27.07 -19.54 -4.04
N GLY A 529 -27.01 -18.91 -5.24
CA GLY A 529 -28.17 -18.46 -6.00
C GLY A 529 -28.67 -17.05 -5.67
N GLN A 530 -28.14 -16.38 -4.64
CA GLN A 530 -28.47 -14.99 -4.39
C GLN A 530 -27.69 -14.04 -5.35
N PRO A 531 -28.25 -12.84 -5.66
CA PRO A 531 -27.63 -11.89 -6.56
C PRO A 531 -26.45 -11.15 -5.96
N PHE A 532 -26.00 -11.51 -4.79
CA PHE A 532 -24.84 -10.93 -4.11
C PHE A 532 -24.04 -12.01 -3.38
N THR A 533 -22.75 -11.79 -3.31
CA THR A 533 -21.82 -12.57 -2.50
C THR A 533 -21.67 -11.98 -1.10
N GLN A 534 -21.74 -10.66 -1.00
CA GLN A 534 -21.58 -9.93 0.24
C GLN A 534 -22.34 -8.61 0.18
N LEU A 535 -23.03 -8.28 1.29
CA LEU A 535 -23.60 -6.97 1.57
C LEU A 535 -22.98 -6.41 2.84
N GLN A 536 -22.72 -5.11 2.87
CA GLN A 536 -22.32 -4.41 4.09
C GLN A 536 -23.13 -3.14 4.25
N PHE A 537 -23.47 -2.82 5.49
CA PHE A 537 -24.07 -1.56 5.87
C PHE A 537 -23.27 -0.97 7.03
N GLY A 538 -22.85 0.26 6.89
CA GLY A 538 -22.00 0.91 7.86
C GLY A 538 -22.44 2.30 8.20
N VAL A 539 -22.09 2.69 9.42
CA VAL A 539 -22.14 4.06 9.91
C VAL A 539 -20.77 4.44 10.43
N ALA A 540 -20.35 5.68 10.18
CA ALA A 540 -19.13 6.22 10.75
C ALA A 540 -19.37 7.67 11.15
N GLY A 541 -18.56 8.16 12.07
CA GLY A 541 -18.60 9.55 12.49
C GLY A 541 -17.28 9.96 13.12
N SER A 542 -16.99 11.24 13.00
CA SER A 542 -15.84 11.86 13.65
C SER A 542 -16.18 13.24 14.19
N ALA A 543 -15.46 13.65 15.22
CA ALA A 543 -15.45 15.01 15.72
C ALA A 543 -14.01 15.39 16.05
N ARG A 544 -13.64 16.63 15.72
CA ARG A 544 -12.29 17.16 15.95
C ARG A 544 -12.40 18.57 16.50
N THR A 545 -11.68 18.84 17.58
CA THR A 545 -11.55 20.17 18.17
C THR A 545 -10.07 20.57 18.20
N ASP A 546 -9.82 21.88 18.29
CA ASP A 546 -8.52 22.39 18.70
C ASP A 546 -8.32 22.26 20.23
N HIS A 547 -7.19 22.76 20.76
CA HIS A 547 -6.91 22.74 22.20
C HIS A 547 -7.69 23.80 22.99
N GLU A 548 -8.35 24.75 22.34
CA GLU A 548 -9.28 25.68 22.91
C GLU A 548 -10.74 25.14 22.95
N TRP A 549 -10.93 23.87 22.55
CA TRP A 549 -12.23 23.20 22.41
C TRP A 549 -13.13 23.75 21.31
N THR A 550 -12.58 24.51 20.36
CA THR A 550 -13.32 24.92 19.18
C THR A 550 -13.53 23.72 18.25
N LEU A 551 -14.76 23.44 17.88
CA LEU A 551 -15.08 22.38 16.92
C LEU A 551 -14.56 22.80 15.53
N THR A 552 -13.55 22.11 15.03
CA THR A 552 -12.94 22.40 13.71
C THR A 552 -13.52 21.53 12.61
N ASP A 553 -13.86 20.29 12.93
CA ASP A 553 -14.42 19.34 11.97
C ASP A 553 -15.40 18.39 12.66
N ARG A 554 -16.44 18.02 11.94
CA ARG A 554 -17.37 16.95 12.31
C ARG A 554 -17.83 16.26 11.04
N SER A 555 -17.86 14.93 11.04
CA SER A 555 -18.37 14.12 9.95
C SER A 555 -19.35 13.07 10.42
N ALA A 556 -20.37 12.81 9.63
CA ALA A 556 -21.26 11.67 9.77
C ALA A 556 -21.40 10.99 8.40
N GLU A 557 -21.17 9.69 8.36
CA GLU A 557 -21.21 8.87 7.14
C GLU A 557 -22.20 7.73 7.29
N LEU A 558 -22.98 7.49 6.22
CA LEU A 558 -23.72 6.26 5.99
C LEU A 558 -23.16 5.58 4.76
N ASN A 559 -22.91 4.27 4.82
CA ASN A 559 -22.44 3.53 3.67
C ASN A 559 -23.17 2.20 3.46
N ALA A 560 -23.23 1.77 2.19
CA ALA A 560 -23.75 0.49 1.79
C ALA A 560 -22.83 -0.09 0.69
N PHE A 561 -22.37 -1.32 0.90
CA PHE A 561 -21.53 -2.04 -0.05
C PHE A 561 -22.23 -3.28 -0.55
N TRP A 562 -22.18 -3.51 -1.84
CA TRP A 562 -22.67 -4.70 -2.53
C TRP A 562 -21.57 -5.32 -3.37
N LEU A 563 -21.38 -6.64 -3.23
CA LEU A 563 -20.49 -7.44 -4.06
C LEU A 563 -21.31 -8.55 -4.73
N GLY A 564 -21.23 -8.64 -6.04
CA GLY A 564 -22.05 -9.57 -6.83
C GLY A 564 -21.35 -10.16 -8.05
N PRO A 565 -22.14 -10.66 -9.01
CA PRO A 565 -21.63 -11.30 -10.22
C PRO A 565 -20.68 -10.42 -11.03
N ALA A 566 -19.87 -11.06 -11.88
CA ALA A 566 -18.82 -10.41 -12.68
C ALA A 566 -17.82 -9.63 -11.81
N GLN A 567 -17.60 -10.10 -10.56
CA GLN A 567 -16.80 -9.41 -9.53
C GLN A 567 -17.17 -7.91 -9.42
N THR A 568 -18.45 -7.61 -9.63
CA THR A 568 -18.95 -6.25 -9.54
C THR A 568 -19.09 -5.84 -8.08
N SER A 569 -18.55 -4.69 -7.75
CA SER A 569 -18.76 -4.05 -6.44
C SER A 569 -19.32 -2.66 -6.61
N VAL A 570 -20.23 -2.30 -5.70
CA VAL A 570 -20.81 -0.96 -5.60
C VAL A 570 -20.72 -0.52 -4.15
N LEU A 571 -20.07 0.59 -3.89
CA LEU A 571 -20.06 1.27 -2.59
C LEU A 571 -20.79 2.61 -2.74
N LEU A 572 -21.84 2.77 -1.96
CA LEU A 572 -22.61 4.01 -1.85
C LEU A 572 -22.27 4.66 -0.51
N GLN A 573 -21.94 5.93 -0.52
CA GLN A 573 -21.60 6.70 0.68
C GLN A 573 -22.34 8.04 0.66
N GLY A 574 -22.88 8.45 1.80
CA GLY A 574 -23.49 9.75 2.02
C GLY A 574 -22.88 10.40 3.24
N PHE A 575 -22.52 11.67 3.14
CA PHE A 575 -21.80 12.41 4.14
C PHE A 575 -22.54 13.69 4.54
N GLN A 576 -22.45 14.01 5.81
CA GLN A 576 -22.82 15.29 6.40
C GLN A 576 -21.64 15.77 7.21
N ASP A 577 -20.90 16.73 6.66
CA ASP A 577 -19.68 17.26 7.25
C ASP A 577 -19.88 18.69 7.72
N ARG A 578 -19.11 19.10 8.71
CA ARG A 578 -18.84 20.49 9.05
C ARG A 578 -17.34 20.67 9.07
N GLU A 579 -16.86 21.67 8.37
CA GLU A 579 -15.46 22.06 8.35
C GLU A 579 -15.31 23.54 8.69
N ARG A 580 -14.34 23.85 9.54
CA ARG A 580 -13.96 25.22 9.85
C ARG A 580 -12.72 25.61 9.05
N LEU A 581 -12.80 26.77 8.39
CA LEU A 581 -11.66 27.41 7.76
C LEU A 581 -11.56 28.86 8.21
N SER A 582 -10.43 29.23 8.82
CA SER A 582 -10.29 30.45 9.58
C SER A 582 -11.39 30.53 10.64
N ASP A 583 -12.22 31.55 10.65
CA ASP A 583 -13.33 31.70 11.63
C ASP A 583 -14.72 31.39 11.05
N VAL A 584 -14.78 30.73 9.88
CA VAL A 584 -16.01 30.39 9.18
C VAL A 584 -16.28 28.89 9.25
N ASP A 585 -17.47 28.52 9.69
CA ASP A 585 -17.95 27.14 9.67
C ASP A 585 -18.71 26.87 8.37
N HIS A 586 -18.39 25.76 7.71
CA HIS A 586 -19.01 25.32 6.47
C HIS A 586 -19.71 23.97 6.70
N ASP A 587 -21.02 23.92 6.51
CA ASP A 587 -21.76 22.65 6.49
C ASP A 587 -21.79 22.13 5.05
N LEU A 588 -21.36 20.87 4.86
CA LEU A 588 -21.20 20.23 3.57
C LEU A 588 -22.02 18.95 3.53
N THR A 589 -22.82 18.80 2.48
CA THR A 589 -23.59 17.57 2.22
C THR A 589 -23.18 17.03 0.85
N TRP A 590 -22.67 15.80 0.83
CA TRP A 590 -22.22 15.19 -0.41
C TRP A 590 -22.38 13.68 -0.41
N GLY A 591 -22.29 13.08 -1.59
CA GLY A 591 -22.38 11.65 -1.76
C GLY A 591 -21.36 11.14 -2.76
N ARG A 592 -20.96 9.88 -2.58
CA ARG A 592 -20.00 9.19 -3.43
C ARG A 592 -20.54 7.81 -3.83
N VAL A 593 -20.33 7.48 -5.10
CA VAL A 593 -20.53 6.13 -5.64
C VAL A 593 -19.20 5.63 -6.15
N THR A 594 -18.77 4.47 -5.65
CA THR A 594 -17.63 3.74 -6.20
C THR A 594 -18.16 2.45 -6.84
N PHE A 595 -18.03 2.36 -8.14
CA PHE A 595 -18.40 1.21 -8.94
C PHE A 595 -17.14 0.55 -9.51
N GLN A 596 -17.08 -0.77 -9.49
CA GLN A 596 -16.05 -1.56 -10.14
C GLN A 596 -16.68 -2.85 -10.66
N SER A 597 -16.26 -3.29 -11.85
CA SER A 597 -16.70 -4.55 -12.43
C SER A 597 -15.59 -5.17 -13.28
N GLN A 598 -15.56 -6.50 -13.32
CA GLN A 598 -14.69 -7.28 -14.18
C GLN A 598 -15.56 -8.28 -14.99
N PRO A 599 -16.38 -7.77 -15.95
CA PRO A 599 -17.39 -8.55 -16.63
C PRO A 599 -16.79 -9.63 -17.54
N TRP A 600 -15.54 -9.47 -17.94
CA TRP A 600 -14.78 -10.46 -18.71
C TRP A 600 -13.34 -10.54 -18.16
N GLY A 601 -12.66 -11.64 -18.42
CA GLY A 601 -11.31 -11.90 -17.89
C GLY A 601 -10.24 -10.88 -18.31
N SER A 602 -10.43 -10.26 -19.47
CA SER A 602 -9.49 -9.32 -20.11
C SER A 602 -9.81 -7.85 -19.85
N GLY A 603 -10.73 -7.51 -18.94
CA GLY A 603 -11.07 -6.10 -18.71
C GLY A 603 -11.67 -5.82 -17.33
N ARG A 604 -11.31 -4.67 -16.81
CA ARG A 604 -11.89 -4.06 -15.60
C ARG A 604 -12.35 -2.65 -15.91
N LEU A 605 -13.53 -2.31 -15.44
CA LEU A 605 -14.09 -0.97 -15.49
C LEU A 605 -14.32 -0.48 -14.08
N ALA A 606 -14.02 0.79 -13.82
CA ALA A 606 -14.34 1.42 -12.55
C ALA A 606 -14.79 2.87 -12.77
N LEU A 607 -15.60 3.35 -11.83
CA LEU A 607 -16.06 4.74 -11.77
C LEU A 607 -16.11 5.16 -10.31
N VAL A 608 -15.48 6.27 -10.00
CA VAL A 608 -15.74 7.03 -8.77
C VAL A 608 -16.50 8.29 -9.18
N ALA A 609 -17.66 8.51 -8.60
CA ALA A 609 -18.45 9.72 -8.82
C ALA A 609 -18.78 10.34 -7.47
N GLN A 610 -18.49 11.63 -7.32
CA GLN A 610 -18.79 12.42 -6.13
C GLN A 610 -19.62 13.64 -6.53
N VAL A 611 -20.68 13.90 -5.80
CA VAL A 611 -21.57 15.03 -6.04
C VAL A 611 -22.03 15.62 -4.70
N GLY A 612 -22.14 16.93 -4.65
CA GLY A 612 -22.62 17.64 -3.47
C GLY A 612 -21.84 18.92 -3.22
N GLU A 613 -21.57 19.20 -1.97
CA GLU A 613 -20.89 20.41 -1.53
C GLU A 613 -19.43 20.10 -1.17
N GLU A 614 -18.55 21.04 -1.41
CA GLU A 614 -17.14 21.00 -1.08
C GLU A 614 -16.67 22.40 -0.69
N LEU A 615 -15.61 22.50 0.09
CA LEU A 615 -15.03 23.76 0.48
C LEU A 615 -14.20 24.34 -0.69
N ASP A 616 -14.54 25.54 -1.17
CA ASP A 616 -13.68 26.38 -2.01
C ASP A 616 -12.64 27.04 -1.09
N VAL A 617 -11.50 26.34 -0.91
CA VAL A 617 -10.44 26.73 0.04
C VAL A 617 -9.90 28.12 -0.27
N ALA A 618 -9.68 28.41 -1.56
CA ALA A 618 -9.10 29.66 -2.02
C ALA A 618 -9.96 30.90 -1.67
N ASN A 619 -11.27 30.72 -1.61
CA ASN A 619 -12.24 31.81 -1.36
C ASN A 619 -12.98 31.65 -0.02
N ASN A 620 -12.63 30.64 0.77
CA ASN A 620 -13.24 30.33 2.07
C ASN A 620 -14.79 30.34 2.04
N ARG A 621 -15.37 29.55 1.14
CA ARG A 621 -16.82 29.43 0.96
C ARG A 621 -17.23 28.01 0.57
N THR A 622 -18.49 27.65 0.81
CA THR A 622 -19.08 26.40 0.30
C THR A 622 -19.38 26.52 -1.19
N ALA A 623 -19.07 25.48 -1.93
CA ALA A 623 -19.27 25.39 -3.38
C ALA A 623 -19.86 24.03 -3.78
N ALA A 624 -20.61 23.99 -4.88
CA ALA A 624 -21.11 22.75 -5.45
C ALA A 624 -19.97 22.06 -6.23
N ASN A 625 -19.75 20.78 -5.94
CA ASN A 625 -18.73 19.94 -6.54
C ASN A 625 -19.34 18.80 -7.36
N LEU A 626 -18.76 18.53 -8.51
CA LEU A 626 -18.94 17.31 -9.30
C LEU A 626 -17.57 16.76 -9.66
N GLN A 627 -17.25 15.57 -9.15
CA GLN A 627 -16.03 14.84 -9.49
C GLN A 627 -16.40 13.49 -10.13
N LEU A 628 -15.76 13.16 -11.23
CA LEU A 628 -15.92 11.89 -11.95
C LEU A 628 -14.55 11.32 -12.29
N THR A 629 -14.29 10.09 -11.88
CA THR A 629 -13.04 9.37 -12.17
C THR A 629 -13.38 8.01 -12.81
N PRO A 630 -13.76 7.98 -14.10
CA PRO A 630 -13.84 6.73 -14.85
C PRO A 630 -12.44 6.17 -15.12
N SER A 631 -12.30 4.86 -15.01
CA SER A 631 -11.08 4.16 -15.39
C SER A 631 -11.38 2.83 -16.07
N ALA A 632 -10.49 2.43 -16.96
CA ALA A 632 -10.55 1.17 -17.68
C ALA A 632 -9.17 0.54 -17.73
N GLN A 633 -9.11 -0.75 -17.41
CA GLN A 633 -7.92 -1.57 -17.57
C GLN A 633 -8.25 -2.68 -18.55
N LEU A 634 -7.56 -2.74 -19.67
CA LEU A 634 -7.81 -3.65 -20.77
C LEU A 634 -6.59 -4.50 -21.07
N TYR A 635 -6.78 -5.80 -21.18
CA TYR A 635 -5.75 -6.76 -21.56
C TYR A 635 -6.02 -7.25 -22.99
N LEU A 636 -5.09 -7.02 -23.90
CA LEU A 636 -5.15 -7.52 -25.26
C LEU A 636 -4.21 -8.73 -25.39
N GLY A 637 -4.79 -9.92 -25.26
CA GLY A 637 -4.06 -11.15 -25.03
C GLY A 637 -3.37 -11.14 -23.66
N ARG A 638 -2.29 -11.91 -23.50
CA ARG A 638 -1.57 -12.03 -22.23
C ARG A 638 -0.46 -10.98 -22.04
N ARG A 639 -0.10 -10.23 -23.08
CA ARG A 639 1.12 -9.40 -23.12
C ARG A 639 0.91 -7.91 -23.15
N LEU A 640 -0.22 -7.43 -23.66
CA LEU A 640 -0.47 -6.01 -23.81
C LEU A 640 -1.51 -5.57 -22.80
N ASN A 641 -1.16 -4.53 -22.03
CA ASN A 641 -2.05 -3.89 -21.06
C ASN A 641 -2.19 -2.41 -21.35
N LEU A 642 -3.42 -1.92 -21.35
CA LEU A 642 -3.78 -0.52 -21.46
C LEU A 642 -4.57 -0.09 -20.24
N ASN A 643 -4.06 0.87 -19.48
CA ASN A 643 -4.75 1.54 -18.39
C ASN A 643 -5.12 2.95 -18.85
N LEU A 644 -6.39 3.29 -18.73
CA LEU A 644 -6.92 4.62 -18.99
C LEU A 644 -7.61 5.13 -17.74
N GLN A 645 -7.36 6.37 -17.37
CA GLN A 645 -8.03 7.08 -16.28
C GLN A 645 -8.29 8.51 -16.70
N HIS A 646 -9.46 9.03 -16.36
CA HIS A 646 -9.79 10.43 -16.53
C HIS A 646 -10.34 10.98 -15.21
N ASP A 647 -9.65 11.96 -14.64
CA ASP A 647 -10.12 12.69 -13.48
C ASP A 647 -10.72 14.00 -13.93
N PHE A 648 -12.01 14.16 -13.72
CA PHE A 648 -12.77 15.36 -13.99
C PHE A 648 -13.28 15.93 -12.67
N GLN A 649 -13.04 17.23 -12.45
CA GLN A 649 -13.63 17.97 -11.33
C GLN A 649 -14.16 19.32 -11.80
N ARG A 650 -15.34 19.68 -11.33
CA ARG A 650 -15.94 21.00 -11.52
C ARG A 650 -16.45 21.54 -10.21
N LEU A 651 -15.90 22.67 -9.81
CA LEU A 651 -16.33 23.43 -8.63
C LEU A 651 -17.11 24.68 -9.09
N SER A 652 -18.25 24.95 -8.45
CA SER A 652 -19.12 26.08 -8.77
C SER A 652 -19.69 26.68 -7.49
N ALA A 653 -19.59 28.01 -7.29
CA ALA A 653 -20.15 28.73 -6.17
C ALA A 653 -21.21 29.72 -6.65
N GLU A 654 -22.37 29.80 -6.00
CA GLU A 654 -23.47 30.70 -6.36
C GLU A 654 -23.92 30.59 -7.83
N GLY A 655 -23.84 29.38 -8.40
CA GLY A 655 -24.16 29.13 -9.81
C GLY A 655 -23.06 29.52 -10.81
N VAL A 656 -21.98 30.14 -10.36
CA VAL A 656 -20.83 30.51 -11.18
C VAL A 656 -19.74 29.44 -11.06
N ARG A 657 -19.17 29.04 -12.20
CA ARG A 657 -18.03 28.12 -12.21
C ARG A 657 -16.81 28.80 -11.58
N VAL A 658 -16.19 28.13 -10.59
CA VAL A 658 -14.91 28.52 -10.02
C VAL A 658 -13.77 27.96 -10.87
N PHE A 659 -13.75 26.62 -11.03
CA PHE A 659 -12.81 25.96 -11.93
C PHE A 659 -13.38 24.66 -12.53
N THR A 660 -12.70 24.19 -13.57
CA THR A 660 -12.85 22.83 -14.10
C THR A 660 -11.46 22.24 -14.30
N VAL A 661 -11.24 21.02 -13.83
CA VAL A 661 -10.00 20.24 -14.02
C VAL A 661 -10.30 19.02 -14.85
N ASN A 662 -9.42 18.74 -15.80
CA ASN A 662 -9.37 17.49 -16.55
C ASN A 662 -7.95 16.94 -16.46
N LEU A 663 -7.78 15.72 -15.95
CA LEU A 663 -6.52 15.00 -15.97
C LEU A 663 -6.76 13.65 -16.66
N LEU A 664 -6.21 13.50 -17.85
CA LEU A 664 -6.23 12.24 -18.59
C LEU A 664 -4.91 11.53 -18.43
N GLN A 665 -4.94 10.26 -18.05
CA GLN A 665 -3.78 9.39 -17.95
C GLN A 665 -3.99 8.17 -18.82
N ALA A 666 -2.99 7.85 -19.66
CA ALA A 666 -2.94 6.64 -20.47
C ALA A 666 -1.59 5.95 -20.23
N ARG A 667 -1.63 4.68 -19.85
CA ARG A 667 -0.43 3.85 -19.66
C ARG A 667 -0.59 2.58 -20.49
N LEU A 668 0.32 2.39 -21.42
CA LEU A 668 0.43 1.21 -22.27
C LEU A 668 1.69 0.42 -21.88
N VAL A 669 1.53 -0.86 -21.61
CA VAL A 669 2.66 -1.76 -21.28
C VAL A 669 2.57 -2.99 -22.17
N TYR A 670 3.66 -3.25 -22.90
CA TYR A 670 3.82 -4.46 -23.69
C TYR A 670 4.94 -5.34 -23.15
N HIS A 671 4.60 -6.53 -22.69
CA HIS A 671 5.55 -7.51 -22.16
C HIS A 671 6.07 -8.41 -23.28
N LEU A 672 7.37 -8.30 -23.59
CA LEU A 672 8.05 -9.21 -24.49
C LEU A 672 8.27 -10.59 -23.82
N SER A 673 8.56 -10.57 -22.51
CA SER A 673 8.72 -11.76 -21.67
C SER A 673 8.36 -11.40 -20.20
N LEU A 674 8.48 -12.36 -19.28
CA LEU A 674 8.37 -12.08 -17.82
C LEU A 674 9.41 -11.07 -17.32
N ARG A 675 10.51 -10.90 -18.04
CA ARG A 675 11.66 -10.07 -17.63
C ARG A 675 11.78 -8.77 -18.40
N THR A 676 11.09 -8.63 -19.53
CA THR A 676 11.29 -7.51 -20.46
C THR A 676 9.97 -6.91 -20.85
N PHE A 677 9.83 -5.60 -20.67
CA PHE A 677 8.67 -4.85 -21.17
C PHE A 677 9.05 -3.47 -21.72
N VAL A 678 8.14 -2.94 -22.51
CA VAL A 678 8.14 -1.54 -22.97
C VAL A 678 6.90 -0.86 -22.41
N ARG A 679 7.09 0.31 -21.83
CA ARG A 679 6.01 1.13 -21.24
C ARG A 679 5.98 2.51 -21.87
N ALA A 680 4.78 2.96 -22.24
CA ALA A 680 4.50 4.35 -22.61
C ALA A 680 3.47 4.92 -21.65
N ILE A 681 3.72 6.14 -21.16
CA ILE A 681 2.82 6.92 -20.31
C ILE A 681 2.58 8.26 -20.98
N VAL A 682 1.33 8.70 -21.00
CA VAL A 682 0.92 10.05 -21.38
C VAL A 682 -0.03 10.57 -20.31
N GLN A 683 0.27 11.76 -19.78
CA GLN A 683 -0.59 12.49 -18.85
C GLN A 683 -0.88 13.85 -19.45
N TYR A 684 -2.14 14.22 -19.53
CA TYR A 684 -2.59 15.54 -19.97
C TYR A 684 -3.47 16.16 -18.92
N GLN A 685 -3.06 17.29 -18.37
CA GLN A 685 -3.85 18.06 -17.42
C GLN A 685 -4.24 19.40 -18.03
N ARG A 686 -5.49 19.80 -17.77
CA ARG A 686 -6.01 21.12 -18.09
C ARG A 686 -6.85 21.62 -16.93
N ILE A 687 -6.56 22.84 -16.49
CA ILE A 687 -7.29 23.56 -15.45
C ILE A 687 -7.82 24.84 -16.07
N ASP A 688 -9.16 24.98 -16.10
CA ASP A 688 -9.84 26.19 -16.56
C ASP A 688 -10.46 26.90 -15.34
N ARG A 689 -9.93 28.07 -14.95
CA ARG A 689 -10.41 28.89 -13.84
C ARG A 689 -11.25 30.06 -14.38
N ASN A 690 -12.21 30.52 -13.58
CA ASN A 690 -12.88 31.79 -13.83
C ASN A 690 -12.24 32.87 -12.94
N PRO A 691 -11.40 33.76 -13.47
CA PRO A 691 -10.71 34.77 -12.66
C PRO A 691 -11.65 35.66 -11.83
N ALA A 692 -12.87 35.92 -12.33
CA ALA A 692 -13.87 36.72 -11.61
C ALA A 692 -14.45 36.02 -10.35
N ALA A 693 -14.21 34.74 -10.19
CA ALA A 693 -14.65 33.96 -9.03
C ALA A 693 -13.64 33.97 -7.88
N TYR A 694 -12.46 34.60 -8.06
CA TYR A 694 -11.39 34.68 -7.07
C TYR A 694 -11.20 36.10 -6.57
N ALA A 695 -10.85 36.25 -5.30
CA ALA A 695 -10.53 37.53 -4.68
C ALA A 695 -9.13 38.06 -5.03
N PHE A 696 -8.31 37.24 -5.70
CA PHE A 696 -6.93 37.54 -6.10
C PHE A 696 -6.69 37.10 -7.55
N PRO A 697 -5.68 37.63 -8.24
CA PRO A 697 -5.37 37.29 -9.62
C PRO A 697 -5.01 35.78 -9.74
N VAL A 698 -5.63 35.10 -10.71
CA VAL A 698 -5.31 33.71 -11.07
C VAL A 698 -5.21 33.59 -12.58
N GLU A 699 -4.35 32.68 -13.05
CA GLU A 699 -4.28 32.29 -14.47
C GLU A 699 -5.59 31.60 -14.88
N ALA A 700 -6.24 32.08 -15.95
CA ALA A 700 -7.53 31.53 -16.38
C ALA A 700 -7.41 30.11 -16.92
N THR A 701 -6.33 29.79 -17.64
CA THR A 701 -6.05 28.39 -18.04
C THR A 701 -4.63 27.98 -17.68
N GLY A 702 -4.49 26.73 -17.29
CA GLY A 702 -3.21 26.04 -17.14
C GLY A 702 -3.29 24.70 -17.84
N SER A 703 -2.30 24.35 -18.66
CA SER A 703 -2.23 23.05 -19.30
C SER A 703 -0.83 22.44 -19.16
N SER A 704 -0.77 21.13 -18.98
CA SER A 704 0.49 20.39 -18.98
C SER A 704 0.35 19.05 -19.69
N VAL A 705 1.42 18.61 -20.33
CA VAL A 705 1.58 17.26 -20.87
C VAL A 705 2.86 16.68 -20.33
N PHE A 706 2.78 15.46 -19.81
CA PHE A 706 3.94 14.64 -19.48
C PHE A 706 3.91 13.38 -20.32
N THR A 707 5.05 13.03 -20.91
CA THR A 707 5.21 11.77 -21.63
C THR A 707 6.42 11.01 -21.12
N GLN A 708 6.31 9.69 -21.10
CA GLN A 708 7.44 8.80 -20.77
C GLN A 708 7.42 7.58 -21.67
N LEU A 709 8.59 7.18 -22.15
CA LEU A 709 8.84 5.91 -22.79
C LEU A 709 9.96 5.19 -22.02
N LEU A 710 9.73 3.94 -21.65
CA LEU A 710 10.64 3.12 -20.87
C LEU A 710 10.80 1.73 -21.49
N VAL A 711 12.03 1.28 -21.66
CA VAL A 711 12.40 -0.12 -21.90
C VAL A 711 12.99 -0.67 -20.61
N SER A 712 12.46 -1.78 -20.12
CA SER A 712 12.85 -2.41 -18.87
C SER A 712 13.26 -3.86 -19.09
N TYR A 713 14.39 -4.24 -18.49
CA TYR A 713 14.80 -5.62 -18.30
C TYR A 713 15.05 -5.87 -16.81
N LYS A 714 14.35 -6.85 -16.22
CA LYS A 714 14.48 -7.23 -14.80
C LYS A 714 14.75 -8.73 -14.73
N LEU A 715 15.95 -9.14 -14.34
CA LEU A 715 16.26 -10.54 -14.05
C LEU A 715 15.70 -10.94 -12.68
N ASN A 716 15.82 -10.05 -11.70
CA ASN A 716 15.30 -10.10 -10.35
C ASN A 716 15.14 -8.65 -9.84
N PRO A 717 14.60 -8.38 -8.63
CA PRO A 717 14.39 -7.02 -8.16
C PRO A 717 15.62 -6.11 -8.17
N GLN A 718 16.83 -6.69 -7.98
CA GLN A 718 18.07 -5.95 -7.86
C GLN A 718 18.96 -6.02 -9.13
N THR A 719 18.70 -6.95 -10.05
CA THR A 719 19.42 -7.03 -11.33
C THR A 719 18.52 -6.49 -12.44
N VAL A 720 18.73 -5.25 -12.78
CA VAL A 720 17.85 -4.46 -13.65
C VAL A 720 18.62 -3.63 -14.66
N ALA A 721 18.00 -3.40 -15.81
CA ALA A 721 18.46 -2.42 -16.79
C ALA A 721 17.25 -1.62 -17.30
N PHE A 722 17.34 -0.31 -17.24
CA PHE A 722 16.33 0.60 -17.73
C PHE A 722 16.92 1.60 -18.71
N VAL A 723 16.20 1.87 -19.78
CA VAL A 723 16.48 2.96 -20.71
C VAL A 723 15.19 3.74 -20.91
N GLY A 724 15.23 5.03 -20.68
CA GLY A 724 14.02 5.84 -20.73
C GLY A 724 14.21 7.24 -21.28
N TYR A 725 13.09 7.75 -21.76
CA TYR A 725 12.90 9.12 -22.21
C TYR A 725 11.66 9.68 -21.54
N SER A 726 11.71 10.92 -21.07
CA SER A 726 10.52 11.66 -20.65
C SER A 726 10.62 13.12 -21.09
N ASP A 727 9.46 13.75 -21.29
CA ASP A 727 9.38 15.20 -21.49
C ASP A 727 8.14 15.79 -20.81
N SER A 728 8.21 17.09 -20.53
CA SER A 728 7.09 17.86 -20.03
C SER A 728 6.86 19.11 -20.88
N HIS A 729 5.57 19.42 -21.07
CA HIS A 729 5.11 20.64 -21.75
C HIS A 729 4.22 21.40 -20.79
N ARG A 730 4.27 22.73 -20.86
CA ARG A 730 3.41 23.63 -20.08
C ARG A 730 2.83 24.71 -20.99
N GLY A 731 1.62 25.15 -20.68
CA GLY A 731 0.93 26.23 -21.38
C GLY A 731 -0.03 26.97 -20.45
N THR A 732 -0.34 28.23 -20.79
CA THR A 732 -1.33 29.08 -20.14
C THR A 732 -2.17 29.80 -21.21
N ASP A 733 -3.03 30.74 -20.84
CA ASP A 733 -3.75 31.59 -21.82
C ASP A 733 -2.82 32.37 -22.73
N ALA A 734 -1.66 32.79 -22.21
CA ALA A 734 -0.66 33.62 -22.92
C ALA A 734 0.43 32.75 -23.56
N ILE A 735 0.56 31.48 -23.21
CA ILE A 735 1.67 30.61 -23.60
C ILE A 735 1.09 29.38 -24.25
N GLU A 736 1.38 29.12 -25.52
CA GLU A 736 1.05 27.85 -26.18
C GLU A 736 1.76 26.70 -25.48
N LEU A 737 1.16 25.48 -25.58
CA LEU A 737 1.71 24.29 -24.99
C LEU A 737 3.15 24.03 -25.47
N THR A 738 4.11 24.45 -24.67
CA THR A 738 5.52 24.52 -25.02
C THR A 738 6.32 23.53 -24.18
N ARG A 739 7.26 22.82 -24.82
CA ARG A 739 8.15 21.88 -24.10
C ARG A 739 9.02 22.66 -23.10
N ALA A 740 8.87 22.30 -21.82
CA ALA A 740 9.64 22.89 -20.73
C ALA A 740 10.96 22.15 -20.50
N ASN A 741 10.93 20.83 -20.52
CA ASN A 741 12.13 20.01 -20.38
C ASN A 741 12.00 18.65 -21.11
N ARG A 742 13.11 17.96 -21.24
CA ARG A 742 13.18 16.54 -21.61
C ARG A 742 14.35 15.87 -20.89
N THR A 743 14.17 14.60 -20.54
CA THR A 743 15.19 13.82 -19.85
C THR A 743 15.41 12.48 -20.55
N PHE A 744 16.68 12.15 -20.77
CA PHE A 744 17.11 10.83 -21.14
C PHE A 744 17.80 10.19 -19.95
N PHE A 745 17.53 8.92 -19.68
CA PHE A 745 18.16 8.23 -18.58
C PHE A 745 18.45 6.75 -18.91
N VAL A 746 19.50 6.26 -18.28
CA VAL A 746 19.89 4.84 -18.26
C VAL A 746 20.16 4.48 -16.82
N LYS A 747 19.64 3.34 -16.36
CA LYS A 747 19.92 2.78 -15.05
C LYS A 747 20.31 1.33 -15.18
N LEU A 748 21.39 0.95 -14.52
CA LEU A 748 21.89 -0.41 -14.40
C LEU A 748 22.03 -0.76 -12.94
N GLY A 749 21.54 -1.91 -12.53
CA GLY A 749 21.73 -2.50 -11.20
C GLY A 749 22.11 -3.97 -11.34
N TYR A 750 22.98 -4.46 -10.48
CA TYR A 750 23.39 -5.86 -10.51
C TYR A 750 23.52 -6.43 -9.09
N ALA A 751 22.90 -7.59 -8.85
CA ALA A 751 23.02 -8.32 -7.59
C ALA A 751 24.23 -9.25 -7.62
N LEU A 752 25.29 -8.90 -6.89
CA LEU A 752 26.45 -9.76 -6.62
C LEU A 752 26.20 -10.54 -5.34
N ARG A 753 26.42 -11.85 -5.39
CA ARG A 753 26.28 -12.77 -4.25
C ARG A 753 27.56 -13.58 -4.16
N PRO A 754 28.54 -13.12 -3.37
CA PRO A 754 29.80 -13.80 -3.19
C PRO A 754 29.66 -15.17 -2.50
#